data_bad967cbaa041c19e90c5ad0acd1e862
#
_entry.id   bad967cbaa041c19e90c5ad0acd1e862
#
_cell.length_a   1.000
_cell.length_b   1.000
_cell.length_c   1.000
_cell.angle_alpha   90.00
_cell.angle_beta   90.00
_cell.angle_gamma   90.00
#
_symmetry.space_group_name_H-M   'P 1'
#
loop_
_entity.id
_entity.type
_entity.pdbx_description
1 polymer ?
#
loop_
_entity_poly.entity_id
_entity_poly.type
_entity_poly.pdbx_seq_one_letter_code
_entity_poly.pdbx_strand_id
1 'polypeptide(L)'
;MNHLTRFFSIPLILVSSLYSTHLFSEEGLIPIEYFACAPNRNSFSISPDGKHMLIINTMKDNVCDIMQDKSQPVEDEYYMRGMMLLDLETMESKVISRGTAEDGVTSAGWLNNDRIWYRPRYKQGQGIRSVAVFAVNLDGSKRKLIRQHESFTDQFQIYNYKMSDPEVVFEMNNQRRPFVYDYYQLNVYTGKKKLIARGPDFGDMKGKATLGQSFYPDGMPMGVLIDDGLDRIMYEYNADTKEWVEHFRFQCQKPGFVPIGTYEGKVVVSGSKFSPSGELIEENDTNALYFYDMETKEFSNKLYQDPDYDVSGLTGSCRPASGGGTSNRMTSELEFVSYSTLKPERVYFDKEAEQIFATVQSVFPDDFVSITTSSADRKIMVVYVSNSNNPGDYYLVNLNEGSVKPLFSISPWLDRNKLVKSIPVKYTARDGLEIPALLTLTKKKTDKNYFIIMPHGGPNTKQRIGYDSWAQFLVNRGINILQPDFRGSTGNGASHYIAGNTEWGKKMQDDLTDGVKWAIENGYADEDRVCIAGASYGGYATMAGLVFTPDVYRCGINAIGVTDMEQLLNDYTRRSSILSSWDEEPLLEWGNMRTEEGRAYAEQTSPLNHVDNIQAPLLILQGSNDPIVEAYHAEDLIKELKRKGKTYEAMFQTYEGHCVTYCGEKASLEYLDIQEKFLAKYLMN
;
A
#
# COMPACT_ATOMS: atom_id res chain seq x y z
N MET A 1 30.73 40.28 -15.73
CA MET A 1 30.88 40.48 -14.29
C MET A 1 30.14 39.41 -13.58
N ASN A 2 30.89 38.58 -12.96
CA ASN A 2 30.68 37.33 -12.27
C ASN A 2 29.39 37.17 -11.47
N HIS A 3 28.57 36.15 -11.77
CA HIS A 3 27.74 35.46 -10.78
C HIS A 3 27.79 33.96 -11.02
N LEU A 4 28.66 33.30 -10.32
CA LEU A 4 28.56 32.05 -9.56
C LEU A 4 27.50 31.05 -10.03
N THR A 5 27.91 30.19 -10.92
CA THR A 5 27.40 28.80 -11.06
C THR A 5 27.90 28.01 -9.84
N ARG A 6 27.04 27.77 -8.87
CA ARG A 6 27.26 26.73 -7.86
C ARG A 6 26.87 25.39 -8.44
N PHE A 7 27.89 24.61 -8.74
CA PHE A 7 27.80 23.21 -9.06
C PHE A 7 27.22 22.45 -7.87
N PHE A 8 26.08 21.81 -8.04
CA PHE A 8 25.65 20.72 -7.20
C PHE A 8 26.31 19.43 -7.72
N SER A 9 27.53 19.20 -7.30
CA SER A 9 28.13 17.88 -7.31
C SER A 9 27.32 17.03 -6.33
N ILE A 10 26.82 15.89 -6.78
CA ILE A 10 26.39 14.81 -5.89
C ILE A 10 27.63 14.49 -5.04
N PRO A 11 27.67 14.79 -3.75
CA PRO A 11 28.82 14.41 -2.97
C PRO A 11 28.76 12.90 -2.78
N LEU A 12 29.80 12.22 -3.26
CA LEU A 12 30.23 10.97 -2.66
C LEU A 12 30.64 11.33 -1.23
N ILE A 13 29.70 11.35 -0.31
CA ILE A 13 30.00 11.58 1.09
C ILE A 13 30.53 10.27 1.67
N LEU A 14 31.86 10.16 1.64
CA LEU A 14 32.56 9.48 2.70
C LEU A 14 32.28 10.32 3.98
N VAL A 15 31.30 9.90 4.76
CA VAL A 15 31.07 10.46 6.09
C VAL A 15 32.17 9.94 6.99
N SER A 16 33.25 10.72 7.08
CA SER A 16 34.20 10.61 8.19
C SER A 16 33.52 11.16 9.44
N SER A 17 33.30 10.27 10.38
CA SER A 17 32.85 10.49 11.74
C SER A 17 33.46 11.72 12.44
N LEU A 18 32.63 12.69 12.80
CA LEU A 18 32.79 13.57 13.93
C LEU A 18 31.40 13.98 14.42
N TYR A 19 30.76 13.12 15.20
CA TYR A 19 29.65 13.55 16.07
C TYR A 19 29.99 13.29 17.53
N SER A 20 29.80 14.34 18.30
CA SER A 20 29.96 14.40 19.73
C SER A 20 29.11 13.35 20.44
N THR A 21 29.78 12.65 21.31
CA THR A 21 29.27 11.70 22.29
C THR A 21 28.09 12.26 23.07
N HIS A 22 26.90 11.67 22.85
CA HIS A 22 25.85 11.65 23.84
C HIS A 22 25.80 10.27 24.53
N LEU A 23 25.86 10.36 25.82
CA LEU A 23 25.85 9.31 26.83
C LEU A 23 24.67 8.32 26.60
N PHE A 24 24.99 7.01 26.80
CA PHE A 24 24.10 5.86 26.74
C PHE A 24 23.70 5.36 25.34
N SER A 25 24.68 4.89 24.58
CA SER A 25 24.39 3.85 23.60
C SER A 25 24.71 2.49 24.25
N GLU A 26 23.72 1.75 24.71
CA GLU A 26 23.87 0.31 24.80
C GLU A 26 24.36 -0.17 23.42
N GLU A 27 25.46 -0.91 23.39
CA GLU A 27 26.09 -1.39 22.16
C GLU A 27 25.05 -2.15 21.33
N GLY A 28 24.66 -1.63 20.15
CA GLY A 28 23.70 -2.27 19.25
C GLY A 28 22.33 -1.60 19.07
N LEU A 29 21.92 -0.66 19.96
CA LEU A 29 20.64 0.02 19.80
C LEU A 29 20.72 1.10 18.69
N ILE A 30 19.63 1.18 17.91
CA ILE A 30 19.39 2.30 16.98
C ILE A 30 18.66 3.39 17.77
N PRO A 31 19.09 4.66 17.69
CA PRO A 31 18.38 5.77 18.31
C PRO A 31 16.91 5.81 17.89
N ILE A 32 16.02 6.11 18.81
CA ILE A 32 14.57 6.12 18.57
C ILE A 32 14.18 7.12 17.48
N GLU A 33 14.89 8.22 17.41
CA GLU A 33 14.72 9.26 16.39
C GLU A 33 14.84 8.70 14.97
N TYR A 34 15.72 7.72 14.75
CA TYR A 34 15.95 7.11 13.44
C TYR A 34 14.73 6.32 12.93
N PHE A 35 13.94 5.76 13.82
CA PHE A 35 12.68 5.10 13.48
C PHE A 35 11.52 6.08 13.31
N ALA A 36 11.59 7.25 13.94
CA ALA A 36 10.59 8.30 13.83
C ALA A 36 10.74 9.15 12.56
N CYS A 37 11.92 9.12 11.94
CA CYS A 37 12.19 9.87 10.72
C CYS A 37 11.33 9.40 9.56
N ALA A 38 10.67 10.35 8.89
CA ALA A 38 9.94 10.04 7.67
C ALA A 38 10.90 9.59 6.56
N PRO A 39 10.63 8.48 5.88
CA PRO A 39 11.46 8.03 4.77
C PRO A 39 11.43 9.05 3.63
N ASN A 40 12.58 9.24 2.99
CA ASN A 40 12.68 10.13 1.84
C ASN A 40 11.83 9.61 0.68
N ARG A 41 10.91 10.41 0.18
CA ARG A 41 9.99 10.04 -0.91
C ARG A 41 10.46 10.63 -2.22
N ASN A 42 11.12 9.81 -3.03
CA ASN A 42 11.49 10.16 -4.39
C ASN A 42 10.67 9.36 -5.41
N SER A 43 10.42 9.99 -6.54
CA SER A 43 9.84 9.31 -7.70
C SER A 43 10.76 9.51 -8.89
N PHE A 44 11.03 8.43 -9.60
CA PHE A 44 11.88 8.40 -10.79
C PHE A 44 11.06 7.98 -12.00
N SER A 45 11.35 8.55 -13.16
CA SER A 45 10.76 8.14 -14.42
C SER A 45 11.77 8.29 -15.55
N ILE A 46 12.11 7.18 -16.22
CA ILE A 46 13.00 7.15 -17.39
C ILE A 46 12.21 7.58 -18.64
N SER A 47 12.83 8.39 -19.51
CA SER A 47 12.26 8.71 -20.81
C SER A 47 12.12 7.47 -21.70
N PRO A 48 11.16 7.41 -22.63
CA PRO A 48 11.00 6.25 -23.50
C PRO A 48 12.29 5.86 -24.25
N ASP A 49 13.11 6.83 -24.65
CA ASP A 49 14.39 6.61 -25.36
C ASP A 49 15.58 6.30 -24.42
N GLY A 50 15.36 6.31 -23.11
CA GLY A 50 16.40 6.02 -22.12
C GLY A 50 17.45 7.11 -21.92
N LYS A 51 17.31 8.30 -22.50
CA LYS A 51 18.33 9.36 -22.42
C LYS A 51 18.20 10.25 -21.21
N HIS A 52 17.01 10.35 -20.62
CA HIS A 52 16.73 11.25 -19.52
C HIS A 52 16.01 10.55 -18.38
N MET A 53 16.22 11.06 -17.19
CA MET A 53 15.48 10.66 -15.99
C MET A 53 14.81 11.86 -15.35
N LEU A 54 13.51 11.78 -15.17
CA LEU A 54 12.74 12.75 -14.41
C LEU A 54 12.74 12.33 -12.93
N ILE A 55 13.10 13.25 -12.05
CA ILE A 55 13.19 13.03 -10.61
C ILE A 55 12.25 14.01 -9.90
N ILE A 56 11.38 13.50 -9.05
CA ILE A 56 10.54 14.30 -8.16
C ILE A 56 10.98 13.99 -6.73
N ASN A 57 11.45 14.99 -6.02
CA ASN A 57 11.92 14.83 -4.64
C ASN A 57 11.58 16.03 -3.76
N THR A 58 11.78 15.91 -2.47
CA THR A 58 11.50 16.97 -1.49
C THR A 58 12.52 18.10 -1.52
N MET A 59 13.53 18.08 -2.38
CA MET A 59 14.59 19.11 -2.50
C MET A 59 15.27 19.50 -1.17
N LYS A 60 15.04 18.80 -0.08
CA LYS A 60 15.76 18.94 1.18
C LYS A 60 17.02 18.07 1.18
N ASP A 61 18.01 18.52 1.89
CA ASP A 61 19.14 17.67 2.26
C ASP A 61 18.60 16.47 3.03
N ASN A 62 19.09 15.27 2.68
CA ASN A 62 18.62 13.95 3.15
C ASN A 62 18.78 13.73 4.66
N VAL A 63 18.38 14.67 5.48
CA VAL A 63 18.53 14.62 6.93
C VAL A 63 17.14 14.74 7.56
N CYS A 64 16.84 13.79 8.41
CA CYS A 64 15.68 13.82 9.27
C CYS A 64 15.72 15.06 10.18
N ASP A 65 14.68 15.86 10.16
CA ASP A 65 14.64 17.16 10.86
C ASP A 65 14.83 17.02 12.38
N ILE A 66 14.31 15.95 12.98
CA ILE A 66 14.47 15.68 14.42
C ILE A 66 15.94 15.48 14.82
N MET A 67 16.78 15.13 13.87
CA MET A 67 18.22 14.89 14.13
C MET A 67 19.06 16.15 14.02
N GLN A 68 18.56 17.23 13.41
CA GLN A 68 19.35 18.42 13.13
C GLN A 68 19.48 19.40 14.31
N ASP A 69 18.42 19.66 15.05
CA ASP A 69 18.46 20.53 16.23
C ASP A 69 17.16 20.42 17.05
N LYS A 70 17.26 19.86 18.24
CA LYS A 70 16.12 19.74 19.18
C LYS A 70 15.60 21.10 19.71
N SER A 71 16.30 22.18 19.48
CA SER A 71 15.96 23.54 19.96
C SER A 71 15.14 24.37 18.97
N GLN A 72 15.07 23.93 17.70
CA GLN A 72 14.25 24.61 16.68
C GLN A 72 12.84 24.03 16.67
N PRO A 73 11.81 24.87 16.65
CA PRO A 73 10.47 24.38 16.37
C PRO A 73 10.48 23.76 14.97
N VAL A 74 10.10 22.47 14.88
CA VAL A 74 9.81 21.86 13.59
C VAL A 74 8.62 22.63 13.03
N GLU A 75 8.88 23.58 12.14
CA GLU A 75 7.79 24.20 11.38
C GLU A 75 7.13 23.06 10.60
N ASP A 76 5.82 22.91 10.74
CA ASP A 76 4.96 22.04 9.92
C ASP A 76 4.96 22.53 8.47
N GLU A 77 6.12 22.64 7.86
CA GLU A 77 6.24 22.82 6.43
C GLU A 77 5.97 21.48 5.79
N TYR A 78 4.77 21.33 5.28
CA TYR A 78 4.47 20.33 4.26
C TYR A 78 5.46 20.50 3.12
N TYR A 79 6.51 19.63 3.11
CA TYR A 79 7.56 19.70 2.13
C TYR A 79 6.99 19.56 0.72
N MET A 80 7.13 20.62 -0.03
CA MET A 80 6.76 20.62 -1.44
C MET A 80 7.86 19.88 -2.20
N ARG A 81 7.47 18.98 -3.08
CA ARG A 81 8.43 18.27 -3.95
C ARG A 81 8.76 19.11 -5.16
N GLY A 82 10.04 19.22 -5.46
CA GLY A 82 10.54 19.79 -6.70
C GLY A 82 10.63 18.75 -7.83
N MET A 83 10.98 19.22 -9.01
CA MET A 83 11.13 18.39 -10.21
C MET A 83 12.44 18.71 -10.90
N MET A 84 13.25 17.69 -11.17
CA MET A 84 14.55 17.74 -11.81
C MET A 84 14.57 16.83 -13.05
N LEU A 85 15.26 17.26 -14.08
CA LEU A 85 15.61 16.43 -15.22
C LEU A 85 17.10 16.12 -15.18
N LEU A 86 17.47 14.85 -15.26
CA LEU A 86 18.83 14.36 -15.35
C LEU A 86 19.07 13.81 -16.75
N ASP A 87 20.10 14.28 -17.44
CA ASP A 87 20.63 13.67 -18.66
C ASP A 87 21.49 12.46 -18.24
N LEU A 88 21.18 11.27 -18.76
CA LEU A 88 21.83 10.02 -18.33
C LEU A 88 23.16 9.75 -19.05
N GLU A 89 23.48 10.48 -20.13
CA GLU A 89 24.76 10.39 -20.83
C GLU A 89 25.77 11.32 -20.17
N THR A 90 25.40 12.59 -19.97
CA THR A 90 26.31 13.60 -19.40
C THR A 90 26.28 13.67 -17.89
N MET A 91 25.26 13.10 -17.24
CA MET A 91 24.97 13.22 -15.81
C MET A 91 24.73 14.67 -15.35
N GLU A 92 24.41 15.56 -16.27
CA GLU A 92 24.01 16.93 -15.96
C GLU A 92 22.53 16.99 -15.56
N SER A 93 22.24 17.76 -14.50
CA SER A 93 20.89 17.93 -14.01
C SER A 93 20.38 19.36 -14.22
N LYS A 94 19.08 19.47 -14.53
CA LYS A 94 18.36 20.73 -14.67
C LYS A 94 17.14 20.75 -13.73
N VAL A 95 17.02 21.77 -12.90
CA VAL A 95 15.84 22.00 -12.07
C VAL A 95 14.71 22.59 -12.93
N ILE A 96 13.56 21.94 -12.95
CA ILE A 96 12.34 22.40 -13.65
C ILE A 96 11.40 23.09 -12.65
N SER A 97 11.28 22.56 -11.43
CA SER A 97 10.52 23.13 -10.31
C SER A 97 11.33 22.99 -9.03
N ARG A 98 11.36 24.06 -8.22
CA ARG A 98 12.15 24.09 -6.97
C ARG A 98 11.44 23.49 -5.77
N GLY A 99 10.17 23.13 -5.89
CA GLY A 99 9.40 22.58 -4.79
C GLY A 99 9.09 23.57 -3.68
N THR A 100 8.94 24.84 -4.01
CA THR A 100 8.48 25.86 -3.06
C THR A 100 6.98 25.78 -2.82
N ALA A 101 6.46 26.49 -1.82
CA ALA A 101 5.02 26.57 -1.56
C ALA A 101 4.20 27.03 -2.78
N GLU A 102 4.82 27.79 -3.69
CA GLU A 102 4.21 28.33 -4.91
C GLU A 102 4.54 27.51 -6.17
N ASP A 103 5.59 26.69 -6.12
CA ASP A 103 6.10 25.91 -7.25
C ASP A 103 6.41 24.47 -6.85
N GLY A 104 5.44 23.80 -6.24
CA GLY A 104 5.53 22.39 -5.88
C GLY A 104 4.93 21.48 -6.95
N VAL A 105 5.32 20.19 -6.95
CA VAL A 105 4.84 19.16 -7.86
C VAL A 105 4.34 17.95 -7.07
N THR A 106 3.14 17.47 -7.39
CA THR A 106 2.60 16.23 -6.79
C THR A 106 3.02 14.99 -7.57
N SER A 107 2.97 15.07 -8.90
CA SER A 107 3.31 13.98 -9.81
C SER A 107 3.71 14.51 -11.17
N ALA A 108 4.52 13.76 -11.89
CA ALA A 108 4.90 14.04 -13.26
C ALA A 108 5.22 12.74 -14.01
N GLY A 109 5.29 12.82 -15.32
CA GLY A 109 5.64 11.69 -16.17
C GLY A 109 5.90 12.12 -17.60
N TRP A 110 6.29 11.16 -18.43
CA TRP A 110 6.60 11.39 -19.84
C TRP A 110 5.33 11.41 -20.67
N LEU A 111 5.30 12.27 -21.69
CA LEU A 111 4.33 12.26 -22.78
C LEU A 111 4.96 11.68 -24.06
N ASN A 112 6.22 11.99 -24.29
CA ASN A 112 7.11 11.43 -25.30
C ASN A 112 8.56 11.73 -24.92
N ASN A 113 9.54 11.56 -25.82
CA ASN A 113 10.96 11.82 -25.53
C ASN A 113 11.28 13.29 -25.22
N ASP A 114 10.47 14.24 -25.72
CA ASP A 114 10.76 15.68 -25.66
C ASP A 114 9.84 16.43 -24.71
N ARG A 115 8.84 15.75 -24.14
CA ARG A 115 7.78 16.41 -23.41
C ARG A 115 7.31 15.63 -22.20
N ILE A 116 7.08 16.35 -21.10
CA ILE A 116 6.59 15.81 -19.84
C ILE A 116 5.25 16.42 -19.46
N TRP A 117 4.47 15.72 -18.67
CA TRP A 117 3.33 16.27 -17.95
C TRP A 117 3.64 16.36 -16.47
N TYR A 118 3.03 17.32 -15.76
CA TYR A 118 3.14 17.44 -14.31
C TYR A 118 1.88 18.04 -13.70
N ARG A 119 1.64 17.71 -12.43
CA ARG A 119 0.61 18.30 -11.58
C ARG A 119 1.27 19.26 -10.60
N PRO A 120 1.04 20.56 -10.71
CA PRO A 120 1.48 21.52 -9.72
C PRO A 120 0.71 21.33 -8.42
N ARG A 121 1.36 21.74 -7.34
CA ARG A 121 0.82 21.71 -5.99
C ARG A 121 0.94 23.09 -5.38
N TYR A 122 -0.14 23.63 -4.88
CA TYR A 122 -0.17 24.93 -4.24
C TYR A 122 -0.65 24.80 -2.80
N LYS A 123 -0.05 25.55 -1.89
CA LYS A 123 -0.59 25.76 -0.55
C LYS A 123 -1.71 26.79 -0.64
N GLN A 124 -2.93 26.43 -0.25
CA GLN A 124 -4.07 27.34 -0.19
C GLN A 124 -4.71 27.26 1.20
N GLY A 125 -4.43 28.25 2.04
CA GLY A 125 -4.82 28.23 3.45
C GLY A 125 -4.16 27.08 4.20
N GLN A 126 -4.95 26.29 4.91
CA GLN A 126 -4.47 25.08 5.62
C GLN A 126 -4.45 23.81 4.71
N GLY A 127 -4.79 23.94 3.44
CA GLY A 127 -4.91 22.81 2.52
C GLY A 127 -3.93 22.89 1.35
N ILE A 128 -3.63 21.72 0.78
CA ILE A 128 -2.81 21.58 -0.42
C ILE A 128 -3.71 21.14 -1.56
N ARG A 129 -3.68 21.86 -2.67
CA ARG A 129 -4.51 21.55 -3.85
C ARG A 129 -3.66 21.39 -5.09
N SER A 130 -4.05 20.43 -5.91
CA SER A 130 -3.60 20.29 -7.30
C SER A 130 -4.81 20.52 -8.19
N VAL A 131 -4.81 21.63 -8.93
CA VAL A 131 -5.98 22.07 -9.70
C VAL A 131 -5.83 21.91 -11.20
N ALA A 132 -4.66 21.42 -11.67
CA ALA A 132 -4.40 21.37 -13.11
C ALA A 132 -3.34 20.31 -13.44
N VAL A 133 -3.32 19.90 -14.73
CA VAL A 133 -2.23 19.13 -15.35
C VAL A 133 -1.67 19.96 -16.49
N PHE A 134 -0.37 20.14 -16.52
CA PHE A 134 0.36 20.86 -17.57
C PHE A 134 1.27 19.91 -18.34
N ALA A 135 1.46 20.21 -19.63
CA ALA A 135 2.55 19.67 -20.44
C ALA A 135 3.61 20.74 -20.63
N VAL A 136 4.88 20.36 -20.67
CA VAL A 136 6.02 21.26 -20.85
C VAL A 136 7.15 20.53 -21.58
N ASN A 137 7.93 21.25 -22.38
CA ASN A 137 9.13 20.69 -23.00
C ASN A 137 10.25 20.51 -21.96
N LEU A 138 11.27 19.72 -22.28
CA LEU A 138 12.41 19.44 -21.40
C LEU A 138 13.20 20.73 -21.02
N ASP A 139 13.17 21.75 -21.86
CA ASP A 139 13.79 23.04 -21.58
C ASP A 139 12.93 23.97 -20.70
N GLY A 140 11.73 23.52 -20.30
CA GLY A 140 10.75 24.30 -19.56
C GLY A 140 9.86 25.21 -20.43
N SER A 141 10.09 25.24 -21.74
CA SER A 141 9.31 26.03 -22.68
C SER A 141 7.96 25.38 -23.06
N LYS A 142 7.15 26.11 -23.81
CA LYS A 142 5.87 25.65 -24.37
C LYS A 142 4.94 25.00 -23.35
N ARG A 143 4.87 25.60 -22.15
CA ARG A 143 3.93 25.14 -21.11
C ARG A 143 2.50 25.23 -21.62
N LYS A 144 1.76 24.13 -21.54
CA LYS A 144 0.39 24.00 -22.00
C LYS A 144 -0.47 23.40 -20.92
N LEU A 145 -1.60 24.04 -20.61
CA LEU A 145 -2.64 23.43 -19.78
C LEU A 145 -3.29 22.29 -20.58
N ILE A 146 -3.18 21.07 -20.06
CA ILE A 146 -3.83 19.88 -20.60
C ILE A 146 -5.22 19.71 -19.99
N ARG A 147 -5.30 19.92 -18.69
CA ARG A 147 -6.50 19.71 -17.91
C ARG A 147 -6.56 20.66 -16.71
N GLN A 148 -7.75 21.13 -16.41
CA GLN A 148 -8.10 21.77 -15.16
C GLN A 148 -9.01 20.83 -14.37
N HIS A 149 -8.71 20.63 -13.09
CA HIS A 149 -9.55 19.86 -12.19
C HIS A 149 -10.66 20.76 -11.65
N GLU A 150 -11.89 20.26 -11.66
CA GLU A 150 -13.07 20.96 -11.15
C GLU A 150 -13.45 20.45 -9.76
N SER A 151 -13.02 19.23 -9.42
CA SER A 151 -13.33 18.54 -8.17
C SER A 151 -12.12 17.77 -7.66
N PHE A 152 -12.09 17.45 -6.37
CA PHE A 152 -11.09 16.57 -5.76
C PHE A 152 -11.18 15.10 -6.24
N THR A 153 -12.35 14.71 -6.78
CA THR A 153 -12.56 13.37 -7.38
C THR A 153 -12.07 13.30 -8.81
N ASP A 154 -11.69 14.42 -9.44
CA ASP A 154 -11.23 14.43 -10.81
C ASP A 154 -9.89 13.70 -10.94
N GLN A 155 -9.88 12.66 -11.73
CA GLN A 155 -8.69 11.85 -12.02
C GLN A 155 -8.29 12.01 -13.48
N PHE A 156 -6.99 11.91 -13.70
CA PHE A 156 -6.36 11.96 -15.02
C PHE A 156 -5.24 10.92 -15.04
N GLN A 157 -5.23 10.10 -16.08
CA GLN A 157 -4.20 9.09 -16.27
C GLN A 157 -3.87 8.94 -17.75
N ILE A 158 -2.57 8.89 -18.06
CA ILE A 158 -2.08 8.40 -19.36
C ILE A 158 -1.96 6.88 -19.22
N TYR A 159 -2.68 6.14 -20.04
CA TYR A 159 -2.71 4.68 -19.96
C TYR A 159 -1.98 3.99 -21.10
N ASN A 160 -1.76 4.69 -22.22
CA ASN A 160 -1.01 4.14 -23.35
C ASN A 160 -0.36 5.24 -24.19
N TYR A 161 0.65 4.87 -24.99
CA TYR A 161 1.36 5.70 -25.93
C TYR A 161 1.03 5.26 -27.35
N LYS A 162 0.73 6.21 -28.24
CA LYS A 162 0.50 5.90 -29.64
C LYS A 162 1.83 5.83 -30.39
N MET A 163 2.38 4.63 -30.55
CA MET A 163 3.70 4.41 -31.14
C MET A 163 3.88 4.96 -32.55
N SER A 164 2.81 4.93 -33.34
CA SER A 164 2.82 5.45 -34.72
C SER A 164 2.77 6.99 -34.80
N ASP A 165 2.52 7.66 -33.65
CA ASP A 165 2.39 9.12 -33.58
C ASP A 165 2.83 9.62 -32.19
N PRO A 166 4.11 10.03 -32.05
CA PRO A 166 4.65 10.45 -30.74
C PRO A 166 4.04 11.76 -30.20
N GLU A 167 3.24 12.47 -31.03
CA GLU A 167 2.47 13.62 -30.55
C GLU A 167 1.17 13.24 -29.85
N VAL A 168 0.77 11.97 -29.88
CA VAL A 168 -0.50 11.50 -29.35
C VAL A 168 -0.29 10.46 -28.26
N VAL A 169 -0.97 10.67 -27.14
CA VAL A 169 -1.09 9.68 -26.06
C VAL A 169 -2.57 9.36 -25.81
N PHE A 170 -2.81 8.24 -25.13
CA PHE A 170 -4.14 7.85 -24.70
C PHE A 170 -4.37 8.26 -23.24
N GLU A 171 -5.42 9.04 -23.05
CA GLU A 171 -5.83 9.59 -21.75
C GLU A 171 -7.17 9.00 -21.33
N MET A 172 -7.32 8.69 -20.04
CA MET A 172 -8.61 8.50 -19.43
C MET A 172 -8.84 9.52 -18.31
N ASN A 173 -10.07 9.98 -18.18
CA ASN A 173 -10.47 10.88 -17.13
C ASN A 173 -11.95 10.71 -16.76
N ASN A 174 -12.30 11.07 -15.54
CA ASN A 174 -13.65 10.97 -15.00
C ASN A 174 -14.34 12.32 -14.81
N GLN A 175 -13.99 13.33 -15.60
CA GLN A 175 -14.52 14.69 -15.48
C GLN A 175 -16.05 14.75 -15.63
N ARG A 176 -16.60 13.95 -16.54
CA ARG A 176 -18.05 13.92 -16.80
C ARG A 176 -18.83 13.30 -15.64
N ARG A 177 -18.26 12.25 -15.01
CA ARG A 177 -18.89 11.48 -13.94
C ARG A 177 -17.86 11.05 -12.92
N PRO A 178 -18.05 11.26 -11.63
CA PRO A 178 -17.17 10.70 -10.61
C PRO A 178 -17.06 9.18 -10.78
N PHE A 179 -15.82 8.66 -10.62
CA PHE A 179 -15.50 7.23 -10.63
C PHE A 179 -15.74 6.45 -11.92
N VAL A 180 -16.19 7.09 -13.03
CA VAL A 180 -16.34 6.46 -14.34
C VAL A 180 -15.57 7.24 -15.38
N TYR A 181 -14.69 6.55 -16.11
CA TYR A 181 -13.75 7.17 -17.03
C TYR A 181 -14.29 7.27 -18.43
N ASP A 182 -14.03 8.42 -19.09
CA ASP A 182 -14.09 8.58 -20.54
C ASP A 182 -12.68 8.49 -21.12
N TYR A 183 -12.55 8.02 -22.35
CA TYR A 183 -11.29 7.69 -23.02
C TYR A 183 -11.04 8.61 -24.20
N TYR A 184 -9.82 9.14 -24.31
CA TYR A 184 -9.46 10.15 -25.30
C TYR A 184 -8.08 9.88 -25.90
N GLN A 185 -7.91 10.31 -27.16
CA GLN A 185 -6.60 10.63 -27.72
C GLN A 185 -6.29 12.10 -27.41
N LEU A 186 -5.11 12.36 -26.86
CA LEU A 186 -4.64 13.69 -26.48
C LEU A 186 -3.40 14.03 -27.33
N ASN A 187 -3.45 15.12 -28.11
CA ASN A 187 -2.24 15.69 -28.72
C ASN A 187 -1.46 16.47 -27.66
N VAL A 188 -0.24 16.05 -27.38
CA VAL A 188 0.58 16.53 -26.25
C VAL A 188 1.10 17.96 -26.42
N TYR A 189 1.13 18.50 -27.64
CA TYR A 189 1.57 19.86 -27.95
C TYR A 189 0.43 20.87 -27.96
N THR A 190 -0.67 20.50 -28.57
CA THR A 190 -1.82 21.40 -28.73
C THR A 190 -2.83 21.31 -27.57
N GLY A 191 -2.81 20.20 -26.84
CA GLY A 191 -3.81 19.87 -25.82
C GLY A 191 -5.18 19.49 -26.40
N LYS A 192 -5.28 19.34 -27.73
CA LYS A 192 -6.54 18.91 -28.39
C LYS A 192 -6.83 17.46 -28.05
N LYS A 193 -8.09 17.18 -27.70
CA LYS A 193 -8.59 15.86 -27.38
C LYS A 193 -9.58 15.37 -28.43
N LYS A 194 -9.47 14.08 -28.75
CA LYS A 194 -10.45 13.35 -29.56
C LYS A 194 -11.04 12.26 -28.69
N LEU A 195 -12.35 12.30 -28.47
CA LEU A 195 -13.06 11.25 -27.74
C LEU A 195 -12.94 9.92 -28.49
N ILE A 196 -12.55 8.87 -27.80
CA ILE A 196 -12.53 7.48 -28.29
C ILE A 196 -13.82 6.80 -27.88
N ALA A 197 -14.05 6.74 -26.55
CA ALA A 197 -15.23 6.13 -25.97
C ALA A 197 -15.66 6.89 -24.72
N ARG A 198 -16.94 6.96 -24.48
CA ARG A 198 -17.48 7.36 -23.19
C ARG A 198 -17.53 6.14 -22.29
N GLY A 199 -17.30 6.33 -21.01
CA GLY A 199 -17.52 5.26 -20.02
C GLY A 199 -18.97 4.80 -20.00
N PRO A 200 -19.25 3.60 -19.48
CA PRO A 200 -20.60 3.03 -19.43
C PRO A 200 -21.60 3.96 -18.78
N ASP A 201 -22.84 3.94 -19.25
CA ASP A 201 -23.93 4.71 -18.70
C ASP A 201 -24.92 3.78 -17.99
N PHE A 202 -24.99 3.88 -16.67
CA PHE A 202 -25.86 3.03 -15.86
C PHE A 202 -27.16 3.75 -15.43
N GLY A 203 -27.41 4.98 -15.94
CA GLY A 203 -28.52 5.81 -15.52
C GLY A 203 -28.33 6.38 -14.12
N ASP A 204 -28.62 5.59 -13.09
CA ASP A 204 -28.26 5.93 -11.69
C ASP A 204 -26.81 5.51 -11.42
N MET A 205 -25.99 6.52 -11.09
CA MET A 205 -24.57 6.33 -10.80
C MET A 205 -24.27 6.20 -9.31
N LYS A 206 -25.29 6.31 -8.47
CA LYS A 206 -25.11 6.17 -7.02
C LYS A 206 -24.66 4.74 -6.70
N GLY A 207 -23.53 4.63 -6.05
CA GLY A 207 -23.02 3.35 -5.65
C GLY A 207 -22.16 2.62 -6.69
N LYS A 208 -21.83 3.22 -7.83
CA LYS A 208 -21.08 2.55 -8.91
C LYS A 208 -19.72 3.16 -9.14
N ALA A 209 -18.69 2.34 -9.20
CA ALA A 209 -17.33 2.77 -9.43
C ALA A 209 -16.57 1.81 -10.36
N THR A 210 -15.63 2.33 -11.12
CA THR A 210 -14.71 1.52 -11.92
C THR A 210 -13.65 0.90 -11.01
N LEU A 211 -13.60 -0.43 -10.94
CA LEU A 211 -12.57 -1.19 -10.24
C LEU A 211 -11.34 -1.48 -11.11
N GLY A 212 -11.54 -1.67 -12.39
CA GLY A 212 -10.47 -1.96 -13.33
C GLY A 212 -10.85 -1.68 -14.77
N GLN A 213 -9.83 -1.47 -15.63
CA GLN A 213 -9.98 -1.30 -17.06
C GLN A 213 -8.98 -2.19 -17.80
N SER A 214 -9.41 -2.64 -18.99
CA SER A 214 -8.57 -3.39 -19.91
C SER A 214 -8.57 -2.73 -21.27
N PHE A 215 -7.44 -2.79 -21.96
CA PHE A 215 -7.22 -2.12 -23.25
C PHE A 215 -6.64 -3.09 -24.26
N TYR A 216 -7.02 -2.91 -25.52
CA TYR A 216 -6.32 -3.53 -26.64
C TYR A 216 -4.95 -2.86 -26.87
N PRO A 217 -4.00 -3.56 -27.51
CA PRO A 217 -2.67 -2.99 -27.81
C PRO A 217 -2.68 -1.67 -28.59
N ASP A 218 -3.72 -1.44 -29.38
CA ASP A 218 -3.93 -0.20 -30.15
C ASP A 218 -4.47 0.97 -29.30
N GLY A 219 -4.68 0.74 -27.98
CA GLY A 219 -5.20 1.73 -27.03
C GLY A 219 -6.72 1.88 -27.00
N MET A 220 -7.45 1.06 -27.76
CA MET A 220 -8.92 1.03 -27.64
C MET A 220 -9.34 0.38 -26.31
N PRO A 221 -10.39 0.88 -25.65
CA PRO A 221 -10.93 0.19 -24.46
C PRO A 221 -11.49 -1.17 -24.86
N MET A 222 -11.13 -2.20 -24.11
CA MET A 222 -11.64 -3.56 -24.27
C MET A 222 -12.80 -3.81 -23.31
N GLY A 223 -12.55 -3.56 -22.02
CA GLY A 223 -13.52 -3.81 -20.98
C GLY A 223 -13.32 -2.95 -19.74
N VAL A 224 -14.37 -2.81 -18.96
CA VAL A 224 -14.34 -2.20 -17.62
C VAL A 224 -15.02 -3.12 -16.63
N LEU A 225 -14.44 -3.22 -15.45
CA LEU A 225 -15.05 -3.88 -14.30
C LEU A 225 -15.67 -2.81 -13.41
N ILE A 226 -16.96 -2.95 -13.15
CA ILE A 226 -17.74 -2.02 -12.34
C ILE A 226 -18.11 -2.67 -11.02
N ASP A 227 -17.99 -1.90 -9.96
CA ASP A 227 -18.51 -2.18 -8.63
C ASP A 227 -19.94 -1.63 -8.52
N ASP A 228 -20.90 -2.47 -8.17
CA ASP A 228 -22.30 -2.12 -7.95
C ASP A 228 -22.83 -2.88 -6.71
N GLY A 229 -22.51 -2.34 -5.54
CA GLY A 229 -22.78 -3.04 -4.28
C GLY A 229 -21.95 -4.31 -4.12
N LEU A 230 -22.64 -5.46 -4.00
CA LEU A 230 -21.96 -6.77 -4.01
C LEU A 230 -21.67 -7.28 -5.42
N ASP A 231 -22.32 -6.74 -6.44
CA ASP A 231 -22.12 -7.17 -7.81
C ASP A 231 -20.83 -6.61 -8.41
N ARG A 232 -20.14 -7.44 -9.15
CA ARG A 232 -18.98 -7.12 -9.99
C ARG A 232 -19.39 -7.38 -11.43
N ILE A 233 -19.45 -6.33 -12.24
CA ILE A 233 -20.00 -6.38 -13.57
C ILE A 233 -18.92 -6.02 -14.57
N MET A 234 -18.58 -6.94 -15.44
CA MET A 234 -17.68 -6.70 -16.55
C MET A 234 -18.50 -6.25 -17.77
N TYR A 235 -18.18 -5.07 -18.28
CA TYR A 235 -18.70 -4.56 -19.54
C TYR A 235 -17.63 -4.64 -20.61
N GLU A 236 -17.99 -5.10 -21.79
CA GLU A 236 -17.19 -5.11 -22.99
C GLU A 236 -17.56 -3.91 -23.87
N TYR A 237 -16.56 -3.26 -24.46
CA TYR A 237 -16.78 -2.17 -25.41
C TYR A 237 -16.89 -2.68 -26.83
N ASN A 238 -18.05 -2.50 -27.45
CA ASN A 238 -18.24 -2.79 -28.86
C ASN A 238 -17.82 -1.57 -29.68
N ALA A 239 -16.74 -1.69 -30.44
CA ALA A 239 -16.16 -0.58 -31.23
C ALA A 239 -17.04 -0.18 -32.41
N ASP A 240 -17.84 -1.09 -32.97
CA ASP A 240 -18.70 -0.83 -34.13
C ASP A 240 -19.96 -0.06 -33.72
N THR A 241 -20.63 -0.48 -32.67
CA THR A 241 -21.84 0.20 -32.16
C THR A 241 -21.50 1.34 -31.20
N LYS A 242 -20.27 1.39 -30.67
CA LYS A 242 -19.79 2.33 -29.64
C LYS A 242 -20.56 2.24 -28.32
N GLU A 243 -21.02 1.05 -28.02
CA GLU A 243 -21.81 0.75 -26.82
C GLU A 243 -21.05 -0.20 -25.90
N TRP A 244 -21.37 -0.10 -24.61
CA TRP A 244 -20.93 -1.03 -23.60
C TRP A 244 -22.00 -2.10 -23.41
N VAL A 245 -21.60 -3.36 -23.50
CA VAL A 245 -22.47 -4.52 -23.34
C VAL A 245 -22.03 -5.28 -22.09
N GLU A 246 -22.99 -5.65 -21.22
CA GLU A 246 -22.70 -6.52 -20.09
C GLU A 246 -22.20 -7.87 -20.60
N HIS A 247 -20.97 -8.21 -20.21
CA HIS A 247 -20.30 -9.42 -20.68
C HIS A 247 -20.40 -10.55 -19.66
N PHE A 248 -20.14 -10.22 -18.40
CA PHE A 248 -20.16 -11.17 -17.30
C PHE A 248 -20.46 -10.45 -15.97
N ARG A 249 -21.18 -11.15 -15.06
CA ARG A 249 -21.51 -10.66 -13.73
C ARG A 249 -21.27 -11.73 -12.69
N PHE A 250 -20.70 -11.36 -11.56
CA PHE A 250 -20.56 -12.20 -10.38
C PHE A 250 -20.72 -11.34 -9.12
N GLN A 251 -20.94 -12.00 -7.98
CA GLN A 251 -20.94 -11.32 -6.68
C GLN A 251 -19.62 -11.47 -5.98
N CYS A 252 -19.21 -10.47 -5.22
CA CYS A 252 -18.06 -10.61 -4.35
C CYS A 252 -18.28 -11.75 -3.34
N GLN A 253 -17.22 -12.44 -2.94
CA GLN A 253 -17.24 -13.68 -2.16
C GLN A 253 -17.90 -14.88 -2.88
N LYS A 254 -18.10 -14.78 -4.19
CA LYS A 254 -18.54 -15.88 -5.04
C LYS A 254 -17.51 -16.12 -6.16
N PRO A 255 -17.50 -17.34 -6.75
CA PRO A 255 -16.65 -17.59 -7.91
C PRO A 255 -16.90 -16.58 -9.02
N GLY A 256 -15.83 -16.10 -9.63
CA GLY A 256 -15.84 -15.14 -10.73
C GLY A 256 -14.49 -15.10 -11.41
N PHE A 257 -14.30 -14.18 -12.35
CA PHE A 257 -13.02 -13.91 -12.96
C PHE A 257 -12.88 -12.44 -13.37
N VAL A 258 -11.65 -11.97 -13.48
CA VAL A 258 -11.35 -10.61 -13.90
C VAL A 258 -10.24 -10.58 -14.93
N PRO A 259 -10.31 -9.69 -15.94
CA PRO A 259 -9.22 -9.52 -16.90
C PRO A 259 -8.01 -8.86 -16.21
N ILE A 260 -6.82 -9.38 -16.54
CA ILE A 260 -5.54 -8.88 -16.02
C ILE A 260 -4.77 -8.11 -17.09
N GLY A 261 -4.88 -8.51 -18.36
CA GLY A 261 -4.20 -7.90 -19.49
C GLY A 261 -4.37 -8.74 -20.76
N THR A 262 -3.61 -8.42 -21.80
CA THR A 262 -3.59 -9.15 -23.07
C THR A 262 -2.18 -9.67 -23.36
N TYR A 263 -2.10 -10.84 -23.97
CA TYR A 263 -0.87 -11.43 -24.45
C TYR A 263 -1.11 -12.20 -25.76
N GLU A 264 -0.35 -11.92 -26.81
CA GLU A 264 -0.51 -12.51 -28.16
C GLU A 264 -1.98 -12.45 -28.65
N GLY A 265 -2.61 -11.30 -28.45
CA GLY A 265 -4.00 -11.07 -28.88
C GLY A 265 -5.08 -11.80 -28.07
N LYS A 266 -4.70 -12.51 -27.00
CA LYS A 266 -5.63 -13.19 -26.07
C LYS A 266 -5.74 -12.43 -24.76
N VAL A 267 -6.92 -12.46 -24.14
CA VAL A 267 -7.11 -11.89 -22.82
C VAL A 267 -6.62 -12.88 -21.77
N VAL A 268 -5.80 -12.41 -20.84
CA VAL A 268 -5.44 -13.16 -19.63
C VAL A 268 -6.41 -12.79 -18.53
N VAL A 269 -7.04 -13.78 -17.92
CA VAL A 269 -7.96 -13.60 -16.79
C VAL A 269 -7.46 -14.34 -15.56
N SER A 270 -7.84 -13.83 -14.38
CA SER A 270 -7.57 -14.46 -13.09
C SER A 270 -8.89 -14.79 -12.39
N GLY A 271 -9.03 -16.01 -11.87
CA GLY A 271 -10.21 -16.44 -11.12
C GLY A 271 -10.60 -17.90 -11.34
N SER A 272 -11.90 -18.14 -11.37
CA SER A 272 -12.54 -19.45 -11.61
C SER A 272 -12.93 -19.62 -13.07
N LYS A 273 -13.15 -20.87 -13.51
CA LYS A 273 -13.48 -21.20 -14.91
C LYS A 273 -14.97 -21.42 -15.09
N PHE A 274 -15.52 -20.84 -16.16
CA PHE A 274 -16.93 -20.94 -16.54
C PHE A 274 -17.10 -21.48 -17.95
N SER A 275 -18.29 -22.04 -18.25
CA SER A 275 -18.72 -22.37 -19.61
C SER A 275 -19.10 -21.10 -20.37
N PRO A 276 -19.22 -21.14 -21.70
CA PRO A 276 -19.76 -20.02 -22.49
C PRO A 276 -21.17 -19.61 -22.08
N SER A 277 -21.96 -20.52 -21.50
CA SER A 277 -23.31 -20.24 -20.94
C SER A 277 -23.28 -19.61 -19.54
N GLY A 278 -22.10 -19.45 -18.93
CA GLY A 278 -21.94 -18.88 -17.60
C GLY A 278 -22.06 -19.87 -16.43
N GLU A 279 -22.08 -21.18 -16.71
CA GLU A 279 -22.07 -22.20 -15.66
C GLU A 279 -20.64 -22.38 -15.11
N LEU A 280 -20.50 -22.50 -13.78
CA LEU A 280 -19.24 -22.77 -13.12
C LEU A 280 -18.71 -24.16 -13.50
N ILE A 281 -17.54 -24.24 -14.16
CA ILE A 281 -16.88 -25.49 -14.51
C ILE A 281 -15.84 -25.86 -13.45
N GLU A 282 -15.04 -24.91 -12.98
CA GLU A 282 -13.99 -25.13 -12.02
C GLU A 282 -13.94 -23.98 -11.02
N GLU A 283 -14.27 -24.27 -9.78
CA GLU A 283 -14.10 -23.36 -8.66
C GLU A 283 -12.66 -23.42 -8.17
N ASN A 284 -12.04 -22.25 -8.05
CA ASN A 284 -10.70 -22.13 -7.51
C ASN A 284 -10.76 -21.38 -6.19
N ASP A 285 -10.26 -21.98 -5.12
CA ASP A 285 -10.10 -21.29 -3.83
C ASP A 285 -9.06 -20.19 -3.95
N THR A 286 -7.89 -20.50 -4.52
CA THR A 286 -6.90 -19.51 -4.95
C THR A 286 -7.11 -19.17 -6.43
N ASN A 287 -6.97 -17.90 -6.78
CA ASN A 287 -7.18 -17.44 -8.15
C ASN A 287 -6.18 -18.08 -9.12
N ALA A 288 -6.68 -18.65 -10.22
CA ALA A 288 -5.89 -19.25 -11.30
C ALA A 288 -5.88 -18.35 -12.55
N LEU A 289 -4.85 -18.49 -13.37
CA LEU A 289 -4.72 -17.77 -14.65
C LEU A 289 -5.18 -18.64 -15.81
N TYR A 290 -5.89 -18.01 -16.75
CA TYR A 290 -6.36 -18.60 -18.01
C TYR A 290 -6.21 -17.60 -19.15
N PHE A 291 -6.09 -18.10 -20.39
CA PHE A 291 -6.51 -17.33 -21.54
C PHE A 291 -8.03 -17.41 -21.67
N TYR A 292 -8.62 -16.30 -22.07
CA TYR A 292 -10.05 -16.16 -22.27
C TYR A 292 -10.33 -15.50 -23.63
N ASP A 293 -11.22 -16.09 -24.39
CA ASP A 293 -11.68 -15.55 -25.66
C ASP A 293 -12.96 -14.75 -25.44
N MET A 294 -12.92 -13.45 -25.73
CA MET A 294 -14.02 -12.53 -25.49
C MET A 294 -15.23 -12.82 -26.40
N GLU A 295 -15.00 -13.32 -27.62
CA GLU A 295 -16.06 -13.57 -28.62
C GLU A 295 -16.79 -14.89 -28.32
N THR A 296 -16.04 -15.99 -28.16
CA THR A 296 -16.60 -17.33 -27.90
C THR A 296 -16.92 -17.59 -26.44
N LYS A 297 -16.42 -16.76 -25.52
CA LYS A 297 -16.49 -16.92 -24.07
C LYS A 297 -15.84 -18.21 -23.56
N GLU A 298 -14.87 -18.73 -24.28
CA GLU A 298 -14.16 -19.95 -23.94
C GLU A 298 -12.88 -19.69 -23.14
N PHE A 299 -12.63 -20.52 -22.14
CA PHE A 299 -11.40 -20.54 -21.37
C PHE A 299 -10.43 -21.59 -21.91
N SER A 300 -9.15 -21.27 -21.92
CA SER A 300 -8.08 -22.25 -22.14
C SER A 300 -8.00 -23.29 -21.02
N ASN A 301 -7.04 -24.20 -21.13
CA ASN A 301 -6.52 -24.90 -19.96
C ASN A 301 -5.90 -23.91 -18.99
N LYS A 302 -5.87 -24.29 -17.69
CA LYS A 302 -5.22 -23.52 -16.64
C LYS A 302 -3.75 -23.24 -17.01
N LEU A 303 -3.35 -21.98 -16.96
CA LEU A 303 -1.97 -21.56 -17.24
C LEU A 303 -1.11 -21.68 -15.99
N TYR A 304 -1.64 -21.21 -14.87
CA TYR A 304 -0.96 -21.20 -13.59
C TYR A 304 -1.95 -21.07 -12.43
N GLN A 305 -1.61 -21.65 -11.30
CA GLN A 305 -2.28 -21.46 -10.00
C GLN A 305 -1.27 -21.74 -8.90
N ASP A 306 -1.19 -20.87 -7.91
CA ASP A 306 -0.50 -21.16 -6.66
C ASP A 306 -1.47 -21.92 -5.73
N PRO A 307 -1.06 -23.02 -5.08
CA PRO A 307 -1.96 -23.82 -4.24
C PRO A 307 -2.45 -23.08 -2.98
N ASP A 308 -1.64 -22.15 -2.46
CA ASP A 308 -1.88 -21.51 -1.17
C ASP A 308 -2.21 -20.01 -1.30
N TYR A 309 -1.92 -19.37 -2.45
CA TYR A 309 -1.98 -17.92 -2.59
C TYR A 309 -2.69 -17.46 -3.88
N ASP A 310 -3.40 -16.35 -3.78
CA ASP A 310 -4.10 -15.75 -4.91
C ASP A 310 -3.11 -15.14 -5.93
N VAL A 311 -3.19 -15.58 -7.17
CA VAL A 311 -2.43 -15.01 -8.29
C VAL A 311 -3.21 -13.86 -8.89
N SER A 312 -3.26 -12.72 -8.19
CA SER A 312 -4.02 -11.54 -8.59
C SER A 312 -5.55 -11.79 -8.63
N GLY A 313 -6.32 -10.74 -8.85
CA GLY A 313 -7.77 -10.84 -9.05
C GLY A 313 -8.60 -10.43 -7.84
N LEU A 314 -9.92 -10.54 -7.99
CA LEU A 314 -10.96 -10.11 -7.04
C LEU A 314 -11.86 -11.27 -6.57
N THR A 315 -11.63 -12.47 -7.07
CA THR A 315 -12.53 -13.60 -6.82
C THR A 315 -12.37 -14.11 -5.40
N GLY A 316 -13.48 -14.37 -4.75
CA GLY A 316 -13.52 -14.77 -3.35
C GLY A 316 -13.34 -13.63 -2.35
N SER A 317 -12.81 -12.48 -2.76
CA SER A 317 -12.68 -11.27 -1.96
C SER A 317 -13.44 -10.12 -2.60
N CYS A 318 -14.05 -9.26 -1.80
CA CYS A 318 -14.66 -8.02 -2.31
C CYS A 318 -13.61 -6.97 -2.70
N ARG A 319 -12.36 -7.17 -2.29
CA ARG A 319 -11.22 -6.30 -2.58
C ARG A 319 -10.17 -7.05 -3.40
N PRO A 320 -9.42 -6.34 -4.26
CA PRO A 320 -8.39 -7.00 -5.04
C PRO A 320 -7.33 -7.62 -4.14
N ALA A 321 -6.95 -8.85 -4.42
CA ALA A 321 -5.74 -9.44 -3.87
C ALA A 321 -4.53 -8.58 -4.27
N SER A 322 -3.50 -8.59 -3.42
CA SER A 322 -2.30 -7.82 -3.70
C SER A 322 -1.50 -8.42 -4.85
N GLY A 323 -1.47 -7.70 -5.95
CA GLY A 323 -0.81 -8.11 -7.18
C GLY A 323 -1.53 -7.52 -8.38
N GLY A 324 -1.01 -7.79 -9.57
CA GLY A 324 -1.64 -7.32 -10.81
C GLY A 324 -0.78 -7.58 -12.02
N GLY A 325 -1.37 -7.41 -13.19
CA GLY A 325 -0.66 -7.46 -14.46
C GLY A 325 0.25 -6.25 -14.64
N THR A 326 1.46 -6.50 -15.11
CA THR A 326 2.38 -5.48 -15.60
C THR A 326 2.53 -5.67 -17.10
N SER A 327 2.20 -4.63 -17.86
CA SER A 327 2.27 -4.65 -19.32
C SER A 327 3.41 -3.81 -19.83
N ASN A 328 3.96 -4.21 -20.98
CA ASN A 328 4.94 -3.44 -21.71
C ASN A 328 4.35 -2.10 -22.14
N ARG A 329 5.06 -1.00 -21.84
CA ARG A 329 4.60 0.36 -22.15
C ARG A 329 4.40 0.63 -23.64
N MET A 330 5.09 -0.13 -24.49
CA MET A 330 5.13 0.09 -25.94
C MET A 330 4.12 -0.79 -26.68
N THR A 331 3.98 -2.05 -26.27
CA THR A 331 3.09 -3.01 -26.91
C THR A 331 1.75 -3.16 -26.19
N SER A 332 1.67 -2.70 -24.93
CA SER A 332 0.56 -2.94 -24.00
C SER A 332 0.32 -4.42 -23.67
N GLU A 333 1.17 -5.32 -24.17
CA GLU A 333 1.07 -6.73 -23.85
C GLU A 333 1.59 -7.02 -22.44
N LEU A 334 1.00 -8.01 -21.80
CA LEU A 334 1.32 -8.45 -20.46
C LEU A 334 2.73 -9.05 -20.40
N GLU A 335 3.60 -8.50 -19.58
CA GLU A 335 4.93 -9.05 -19.32
C GLU A 335 4.88 -10.11 -18.22
N PHE A 336 4.20 -9.81 -17.12
CA PHE A 336 4.03 -10.73 -15.99
C PHE A 336 2.81 -10.36 -15.15
N VAL A 337 2.36 -11.31 -14.34
CA VAL A 337 1.42 -11.10 -13.23
C VAL A 337 2.19 -11.23 -11.92
N SER A 338 2.11 -10.20 -11.08
CA SER A 338 2.71 -10.23 -9.74
C SER A 338 1.69 -10.65 -8.69
N TYR A 339 2.15 -11.39 -7.67
CA TYR A 339 1.36 -11.74 -6.50
C TYR A 339 2.26 -11.88 -5.26
N SER A 340 1.71 -12.20 -4.10
CA SER A 340 2.47 -12.29 -2.85
C SER A 340 2.21 -13.58 -2.11
N THR A 341 3.28 -14.31 -1.83
CA THR A 341 3.32 -15.49 -0.94
C THR A 341 3.93 -15.12 0.43
N LEU A 342 3.71 -13.93 0.95
CA LEU A 342 4.53 -13.18 1.89
C LEU A 342 5.80 -12.60 1.23
N LYS A 343 6.31 -13.20 0.16
CA LYS A 343 7.36 -12.69 -0.74
C LYS A 343 6.73 -12.25 -2.05
N PRO A 344 7.33 -11.29 -2.77
CA PRO A 344 6.88 -10.93 -4.10
C PRO A 344 7.20 -12.05 -5.10
N GLU A 345 6.18 -12.53 -5.79
CA GLU A 345 6.28 -13.57 -6.82
C GLU A 345 5.76 -13.05 -8.16
N ARG A 346 6.15 -13.71 -9.27
CA ARG A 346 5.75 -13.33 -10.63
C ARG A 346 5.52 -14.55 -11.51
N VAL A 347 4.48 -14.48 -12.32
CA VAL A 347 4.22 -15.41 -13.43
C VAL A 347 4.49 -14.66 -14.72
N TYR A 348 5.53 -15.05 -15.44
CA TYR A 348 5.97 -14.36 -16.66
C TYR A 348 5.27 -14.90 -17.92
N PHE A 349 4.85 -13.99 -18.78
CA PHE A 349 4.38 -14.23 -20.14
C PHE A 349 5.48 -13.87 -21.16
N ASP A 350 6.19 -12.75 -20.94
CA ASP A 350 7.32 -12.32 -21.76
C ASP A 350 8.65 -12.89 -21.22
N LYS A 351 9.28 -13.77 -22.00
CA LYS A 351 10.56 -14.40 -21.64
C LYS A 351 11.73 -13.42 -21.57
N GLU A 352 11.72 -12.36 -22.37
CA GLU A 352 12.77 -11.33 -22.30
C GLU A 352 12.64 -10.54 -20.99
N ALA A 353 11.42 -10.20 -20.57
CA ALA A 353 11.17 -9.56 -19.28
C ALA A 353 11.63 -10.44 -18.11
N GLU A 354 11.38 -11.74 -18.17
CA GLU A 354 11.87 -12.72 -17.19
C GLU A 354 13.40 -12.74 -17.10
N GLN A 355 14.09 -12.81 -18.25
CA GLN A 355 15.56 -12.81 -18.30
C GLN A 355 16.17 -11.51 -17.78
N ILE A 356 15.60 -10.37 -18.15
CA ILE A 356 16.03 -9.06 -17.66
C ILE A 356 15.88 -9.01 -16.14
N PHE A 357 14.71 -9.41 -15.63
CA PHE A 357 14.46 -9.41 -14.20
C PHE A 357 15.43 -10.34 -13.46
N ALA A 358 15.63 -11.57 -13.93
CA ALA A 358 16.57 -12.53 -13.35
C ALA A 358 18.00 -11.98 -13.32
N THR A 359 18.42 -11.30 -14.40
CA THR A 359 19.75 -10.65 -14.48
C THR A 359 19.89 -9.58 -13.41
N VAL A 360 18.91 -8.70 -13.26
CA VAL A 360 18.94 -7.63 -12.26
C VAL A 360 18.85 -8.19 -10.85
N GLN A 361 17.97 -9.18 -10.61
CA GLN A 361 17.82 -9.83 -9.30
C GLN A 361 19.13 -10.51 -8.87
N SER A 362 19.92 -11.06 -9.80
CA SER A 362 21.19 -11.72 -9.49
C SER A 362 22.24 -10.78 -8.89
N VAL A 363 22.12 -9.47 -9.12
CA VAL A 363 22.99 -8.44 -8.51
C VAL A 363 22.65 -8.21 -7.04
N PHE A 364 21.42 -8.50 -6.63
CA PHE A 364 20.90 -8.28 -5.28
C PHE A 364 20.28 -9.57 -4.70
N PRO A 365 21.11 -10.59 -4.46
CA PRO A 365 20.61 -11.94 -4.11
C PRO A 365 19.89 -12.00 -2.76
N ASP A 366 20.18 -11.08 -1.86
CA ASP A 366 19.64 -11.03 -0.49
C ASP A 366 18.40 -10.15 -0.33
N ASP A 367 18.05 -9.38 -1.35
CA ASP A 367 16.98 -8.38 -1.32
C ASP A 367 15.97 -8.62 -2.45
N PHE A 368 14.80 -8.03 -2.34
CA PHE A 368 13.78 -8.05 -3.39
C PHE A 368 14.00 -6.86 -4.34
N VAL A 369 13.93 -7.16 -5.63
CA VAL A 369 14.05 -6.16 -6.69
C VAL A 369 12.68 -5.82 -7.27
N SER A 370 12.44 -4.52 -7.48
CA SER A 370 11.28 -4.01 -8.20
C SER A 370 11.75 -3.01 -9.27
N ILE A 371 11.44 -3.26 -10.54
CA ILE A 371 11.72 -2.31 -11.60
C ILE A 371 10.67 -1.21 -11.54
N THR A 372 11.06 -0.01 -11.13
CA THR A 372 10.12 1.11 -10.93
C THR A 372 9.82 1.86 -12.21
N THR A 373 10.78 1.93 -13.11
CA THR A 373 10.65 2.56 -14.42
C THR A 373 11.76 2.06 -15.35
N SER A 374 11.50 2.03 -16.66
CA SER A 374 12.50 1.64 -17.66
C SER A 374 12.34 2.46 -18.95
N SER A 375 13.39 2.47 -19.79
CA SER A 375 13.30 2.83 -21.21
C SER A 375 12.39 1.86 -21.98
N ALA A 376 11.96 2.28 -23.17
CA ALA A 376 11.10 1.47 -24.03
C ALA A 376 11.74 0.14 -24.45
N ASP A 377 13.05 0.14 -24.68
CA ASP A 377 13.85 -1.04 -25.01
C ASP A 377 14.26 -1.86 -23.76
N ARG A 378 13.83 -1.45 -22.57
CA ARG A 378 14.12 -2.11 -21.28
C ARG A 378 15.62 -2.24 -20.95
N LYS A 379 16.49 -1.43 -21.57
CA LYS A 379 17.94 -1.52 -21.34
C LYS A 379 18.43 -0.56 -20.23
N ILE A 380 17.70 0.52 -19.98
CA ILE A 380 17.99 1.49 -18.93
C ILE A 380 16.80 1.52 -17.97
N MET A 381 17.05 1.30 -16.68
CA MET A 381 15.98 1.21 -15.69
C MET A 381 16.40 1.74 -14.33
N VAL A 382 15.43 2.19 -13.55
CA VAL A 382 15.58 2.40 -12.11
C VAL A 382 14.97 1.22 -11.38
N VAL A 383 15.76 0.62 -10.52
CA VAL A 383 15.31 -0.48 -9.67
C VAL A 383 15.28 -0.04 -8.21
N TYR A 384 14.25 -0.49 -7.51
CA TYR A 384 14.10 -0.37 -6.07
C TYR A 384 14.44 -1.71 -5.43
N VAL A 385 15.33 -1.67 -4.47
CA VAL A 385 15.87 -2.84 -3.78
C VAL A 385 15.55 -2.73 -2.30
N SER A 386 14.79 -3.67 -1.76
CA SER A 386 14.32 -3.63 -0.37
C SER A 386 14.17 -5.00 0.26
N ASN A 387 14.15 -5.05 1.59
CA ASN A 387 13.83 -6.24 2.36
C ASN A 387 13.33 -5.80 3.76
N SER A 388 12.98 -6.73 4.63
CA SER A 388 12.60 -6.36 6.01
C SER A 388 13.72 -5.68 6.81
N ASN A 389 14.99 -5.96 6.49
CA ASN A 389 16.16 -5.27 7.04
C ASN A 389 16.78 -4.22 6.10
N ASN A 390 16.08 -3.87 5.04
CA ASN A 390 16.48 -2.85 4.08
C ASN A 390 15.26 -1.96 3.77
N PRO A 391 15.22 -0.73 4.31
CA PRO A 391 14.12 0.20 4.05
C PRO A 391 13.89 0.49 2.57
N GLY A 392 14.96 0.52 1.78
CA GLY A 392 14.91 0.64 0.34
C GLY A 392 16.00 1.54 -0.25
N ASP A 393 16.57 1.07 -1.33
CA ASP A 393 17.58 1.77 -2.11
C ASP A 393 17.20 1.77 -3.59
N TYR A 394 17.47 2.87 -4.28
CA TYR A 394 17.28 3.00 -5.71
C TYR A 394 18.60 2.93 -6.45
N TYR A 395 18.62 2.19 -7.55
CA TYR A 395 19.78 2.03 -8.43
C TYR A 395 19.38 2.31 -9.88
N LEU A 396 20.27 2.97 -10.62
CA LEU A 396 20.22 3.05 -12.08
C LEU A 396 20.97 1.84 -12.65
N VAL A 397 20.26 1.04 -13.42
CA VAL A 397 20.81 -0.13 -14.14
C VAL A 397 20.85 0.21 -15.63
N ASN A 398 22.02 0.06 -16.23
CA ASN A 398 22.23 0.17 -17.67
C ASN A 398 22.76 -1.17 -18.21
N LEU A 399 21.89 -1.94 -18.86
CA LEU A 399 22.23 -3.26 -19.41
C LEU A 399 23.15 -3.18 -20.62
N ASN A 400 23.16 -2.05 -21.36
CA ASN A 400 24.06 -1.85 -22.49
C ASN A 400 25.54 -1.76 -22.02
N GLU A 401 25.76 -1.16 -20.86
CA GLU A 401 27.08 -0.99 -20.26
C GLU A 401 27.42 -2.07 -19.24
N GLY A 402 26.43 -2.86 -18.82
CA GLY A 402 26.56 -3.78 -17.68
C GLY A 402 26.82 -3.05 -16.36
N SER A 403 26.29 -1.84 -16.19
CA SER A 403 26.56 -0.97 -15.03
C SER A 403 25.36 -0.89 -14.09
N VAL A 404 25.66 -0.82 -12.78
CA VAL A 404 24.70 -0.58 -11.70
C VAL A 404 25.23 0.56 -10.84
N LYS A 405 24.52 1.67 -10.78
CA LYS A 405 24.92 2.88 -10.05
C LYS A 405 23.89 3.19 -8.94
N PRO A 406 24.32 3.39 -7.67
CA PRO A 406 23.40 3.81 -6.62
C PRO A 406 22.88 5.21 -6.93
N LEU A 407 21.57 5.42 -6.76
CA LEU A 407 20.94 6.71 -6.93
C LEU A 407 20.57 7.34 -5.59
N PHE A 408 19.92 6.55 -4.73
CA PHE A 408 19.28 7.13 -3.57
C PHE A 408 18.87 6.06 -2.55
N SER A 409 19.03 6.35 -1.25
CA SER A 409 18.48 5.56 -0.14
C SER A 409 17.31 6.28 0.51
N ILE A 410 16.21 5.57 0.80
CA ILE A 410 15.04 6.21 1.42
C ILE A 410 15.24 6.50 2.92
N SER A 411 16.14 5.76 3.58
CA SER A 411 16.47 5.96 5.00
C SER A 411 17.97 5.76 5.24
N PRO A 412 18.82 6.68 4.72
CA PRO A 412 20.28 6.52 4.77
C PRO A 412 20.86 6.59 6.19
N TRP A 413 20.08 7.04 7.17
CA TRP A 413 20.49 7.11 8.59
C TRP A 413 20.33 5.76 9.31
N LEU A 414 19.61 4.77 8.74
CA LEU A 414 19.43 3.46 9.34
C LEU A 414 20.58 2.51 8.97
N ASP A 415 21.25 1.98 9.98
CA ASP A 415 22.27 0.93 9.79
C ASP A 415 21.59 -0.42 9.56
N ARG A 416 21.61 -0.91 8.33
CA ARG A 416 21.04 -2.20 7.93
C ARG A 416 21.55 -3.40 8.74
N ASN A 417 22.80 -3.34 9.25
CA ASN A 417 23.38 -4.41 10.04
C ASN A 417 22.71 -4.58 11.41
N LYS A 418 22.08 -3.52 11.89
CA LYS A 418 21.32 -3.51 13.14
C LYS A 418 19.85 -3.90 12.95
N LEU A 419 19.35 -3.93 11.71
CA LEU A 419 18.01 -4.36 11.36
C LEU A 419 17.97 -5.89 11.17
N VAL A 420 16.79 -6.47 11.21
CA VAL A 420 16.58 -7.92 11.23
C VAL A 420 15.72 -8.37 10.03
N LYS A 421 16.07 -9.49 9.41
CA LYS A 421 15.23 -10.13 8.39
C LYS A 421 14.05 -10.84 9.06
N SER A 422 12.85 -10.61 8.53
CA SER A 422 11.64 -11.37 8.90
C SER A 422 11.62 -12.72 8.18
N ILE A 423 11.09 -13.72 8.83
CA ILE A 423 11.06 -15.11 8.37
C ILE A 423 9.59 -15.48 8.13
N PRO A 424 9.19 -15.93 6.93
CA PRO A 424 7.86 -16.47 6.71
C PRO A 424 7.70 -17.80 7.47
N VAL A 425 6.61 -17.93 8.22
CA VAL A 425 6.24 -19.12 8.98
C VAL A 425 4.76 -19.43 8.77
N LYS A 426 4.33 -20.64 9.14
CA LYS A 426 2.92 -21.01 9.23
C LYS A 426 2.67 -21.68 10.58
N TYR A 427 1.50 -21.52 11.14
CA TYR A 427 1.02 -22.27 12.29
C TYR A 427 -0.44 -22.69 12.08
N THR A 428 -0.87 -23.73 12.77
CA THR A 428 -2.21 -24.27 12.63
C THR A 428 -3.09 -23.74 13.77
N ALA A 429 -4.19 -23.08 13.43
CA ALA A 429 -5.20 -22.68 14.40
C ALA A 429 -5.91 -23.91 14.98
N ARG A 430 -6.56 -23.77 16.15
CA ARG A 430 -7.22 -24.85 16.88
C ARG A 430 -8.32 -25.59 16.11
N ASP A 431 -8.87 -24.97 15.08
CA ASP A 431 -9.87 -25.56 14.19
C ASP A 431 -9.29 -26.11 12.87
N GLY A 432 -7.96 -26.13 12.75
CA GLY A 432 -7.24 -26.72 11.64
C GLY A 432 -6.89 -25.76 10.49
N LEU A 433 -7.26 -24.47 10.59
CA LEU A 433 -6.89 -23.49 9.56
C LEU A 433 -5.39 -23.17 9.65
N GLU A 434 -4.69 -23.24 8.52
CA GLU A 434 -3.30 -22.81 8.41
C GLU A 434 -3.22 -21.29 8.35
N ILE A 435 -2.45 -20.68 9.24
CA ILE A 435 -2.27 -19.23 9.35
C ILE A 435 -0.84 -18.87 8.92
N PRO A 436 -0.66 -18.20 7.77
CA PRO A 436 0.63 -17.65 7.38
C PRO A 436 1.01 -16.48 8.31
N ALA A 437 2.30 -16.31 8.59
CA ALA A 437 2.78 -15.23 9.43
C ALA A 437 4.23 -14.83 9.11
N LEU A 438 4.61 -13.62 9.54
CA LEU A 438 5.99 -13.17 9.56
C LEU A 438 6.53 -13.21 10.99
N LEU A 439 7.60 -13.95 11.20
CA LEU A 439 8.33 -13.99 12.46
C LEU A 439 9.60 -13.14 12.36
N THR A 440 9.78 -12.19 13.27
CA THR A 440 10.98 -11.37 13.36
C THR A 440 11.62 -11.52 14.73
N LEU A 441 12.83 -12.10 14.76
CA LEU A 441 13.52 -12.44 15.99
C LEU A 441 14.60 -11.40 16.31
N THR A 442 14.65 -10.92 17.53
CA THR A 442 15.66 -9.97 17.98
C THR A 442 17.08 -10.57 17.92
N LYS A 443 18.07 -9.73 17.57
CA LYS A 443 19.50 -10.05 17.73
C LYS A 443 20.03 -9.73 19.12
N LYS A 444 19.25 -8.95 19.91
CA LYS A 444 19.64 -8.59 21.28
C LYS A 444 19.50 -9.79 22.18
N LYS A 445 20.56 -10.13 22.92
CA LYS A 445 20.51 -11.17 23.93
C LYS A 445 19.77 -10.62 25.15
N THR A 446 18.71 -11.30 25.55
CA THR A 446 17.87 -11.01 26.70
C THR A 446 17.83 -12.23 27.61
N ASP A 447 17.52 -12.04 28.88
CA ASP A 447 17.35 -13.12 29.87
C ASP A 447 16.00 -13.84 29.72
N LYS A 448 15.07 -13.22 28.97
CA LYS A 448 13.72 -13.69 28.69
C LYS A 448 13.41 -13.53 27.20
N ASN A 449 12.50 -14.35 26.69
CA ASN A 449 11.97 -14.22 25.34
C ASN A 449 10.73 -13.31 25.39
N TYR A 450 10.96 -11.98 25.41
CA TYR A 450 9.90 -10.98 25.29
C TYR A 450 9.25 -11.08 23.92
N PHE A 451 7.93 -11.05 23.89
CA PHE A 451 7.19 -11.32 22.68
C PHE A 451 5.98 -10.37 22.50
N ILE A 452 5.75 -9.97 21.25
CA ILE A 452 4.53 -9.27 20.84
C ILE A 452 3.91 -10.00 19.64
N ILE A 453 2.63 -10.37 19.77
CA ILE A 453 1.82 -10.66 18.58
C ILE A 453 1.26 -9.36 18.06
N MET A 454 1.45 -9.13 16.75
CA MET A 454 1.15 -7.85 16.10
C MET A 454 0.18 -8.06 14.92
N PRO A 455 -1.14 -8.12 15.16
CA PRO A 455 -2.15 -8.18 14.11
C PRO A 455 -2.15 -6.90 13.27
N HIS A 456 -2.23 -7.06 11.95
CA HIS A 456 -2.34 -5.94 11.03
C HIS A 456 -3.73 -5.26 11.08
N GLY A 457 -3.80 -4.04 10.55
CA GLY A 457 -5.05 -3.34 10.30
C GLY A 457 -5.81 -3.91 9.10
N GLY A 458 -6.95 -3.37 8.82
CA GLY A 458 -7.82 -3.79 7.73
C GLY A 458 -9.19 -4.21 8.22
N PRO A 459 -9.49 -5.52 8.44
CA PRO A 459 -8.64 -6.72 8.42
C PRO A 459 -8.31 -7.29 7.04
N ASN A 460 -8.99 -6.84 5.99
CA ASN A 460 -8.88 -7.34 4.61
C ASN A 460 -7.59 -6.84 3.94
N THR A 461 -6.45 -7.20 4.50
CA THR A 461 -5.12 -6.92 3.97
C THR A 461 -4.22 -8.14 4.12
N LYS A 462 -2.93 -8.03 3.83
CA LYS A 462 -1.98 -9.12 3.88
C LYS A 462 -0.62 -8.65 4.35
N GLN A 463 0.05 -9.45 5.16
CA GLN A 463 1.45 -9.26 5.50
C GLN A 463 2.37 -9.53 4.29
N ARG A 464 3.46 -8.79 4.22
CA ARG A 464 4.50 -8.98 3.21
C ARG A 464 5.86 -8.72 3.83
N ILE A 465 6.85 -9.49 3.40
CA ILE A 465 8.22 -9.20 3.76
C ILE A 465 8.60 -7.83 3.16
N GLY A 466 8.86 -6.89 4.03
CA GLY A 466 9.27 -5.53 3.74
C GLY A 466 9.72 -4.84 5.02
N TYR A 467 10.29 -3.66 4.89
CA TYR A 467 10.68 -2.87 6.05
C TYR A 467 9.43 -2.33 6.76
N ASP A 468 9.25 -2.76 8.00
CA ASP A 468 8.24 -2.25 8.93
C ASP A 468 8.95 -1.54 10.07
N SER A 469 8.85 -0.21 10.14
CA SER A 469 9.57 0.59 11.12
C SER A 469 9.11 0.30 12.56
N TRP A 470 7.83 -0.03 12.75
CA TRP A 470 7.30 -0.37 14.07
C TRP A 470 7.82 -1.72 14.56
N ALA A 471 7.73 -2.75 13.74
CA ALA A 471 8.29 -4.07 14.05
C ALA A 471 9.81 -3.98 14.27
N GLN A 472 10.55 -3.29 13.41
CA GLN A 472 12.01 -3.13 13.52
C GLN A 472 12.42 -2.35 14.78
N PHE A 473 11.64 -1.33 15.17
CA PHE A 473 11.83 -0.62 16.43
C PHE A 473 11.71 -1.56 17.63
N LEU A 474 10.63 -2.32 17.72
CA LEU A 474 10.37 -3.25 18.82
C LEU A 474 11.41 -4.37 18.90
N VAL A 475 11.76 -4.95 17.74
CA VAL A 475 12.79 -6.01 17.65
C VAL A 475 14.17 -5.49 18.05
N ASN A 476 14.51 -4.25 17.70
CA ASN A 476 15.76 -3.63 18.12
C ASN A 476 15.83 -3.42 19.66
N ARG A 477 14.69 -3.30 20.33
CA ARG A 477 14.58 -3.22 21.81
C ARG A 477 14.68 -4.58 22.49
N GLY A 478 14.72 -5.68 21.74
CA GLY A 478 14.89 -7.02 22.31
C GLY A 478 13.61 -7.84 22.39
N ILE A 479 12.60 -7.49 21.60
CA ILE A 479 11.28 -8.14 21.60
C ILE A 479 11.12 -8.93 20.30
N ASN A 480 10.74 -10.19 20.38
CA ASN A 480 10.37 -11.00 19.22
C ASN A 480 8.95 -10.65 18.74
N ILE A 481 8.72 -10.64 17.45
CA ILE A 481 7.44 -10.21 16.85
C ILE A 481 6.89 -11.32 15.94
N LEU A 482 5.60 -11.62 16.08
CA LEU A 482 4.82 -12.42 15.14
C LEU A 482 3.71 -11.57 14.52
N GLN A 483 3.68 -11.47 13.19
CA GLN A 483 2.69 -10.73 12.40
C GLN A 483 1.88 -11.73 11.57
N PRO A 484 0.72 -12.21 12.05
CA PRO A 484 -0.08 -13.23 11.36
C PRO A 484 -1.00 -12.63 10.29
N ASP A 485 -1.22 -13.39 9.20
CA ASP A 485 -2.34 -13.26 8.28
C ASP A 485 -3.50 -14.11 8.82
N PHE A 486 -4.15 -13.66 9.88
CA PHE A 486 -5.30 -14.33 10.49
C PHE A 486 -6.47 -14.44 9.47
N ARG A 487 -7.45 -15.32 9.72
CA ARG A 487 -8.63 -15.45 8.83
C ARG A 487 -9.28 -14.09 8.56
N GLY A 488 -9.77 -13.88 7.35
CA GLY A 488 -10.22 -12.57 6.86
C GLY A 488 -9.14 -11.78 6.13
N SER A 489 -7.84 -12.17 6.23
CA SER A 489 -6.78 -11.58 5.43
C SER A 489 -6.91 -11.96 3.96
N THR A 490 -6.58 -11.02 3.05
CA THR A 490 -6.66 -11.24 1.59
C THR A 490 -5.47 -12.01 1.04
N GLY A 491 -5.64 -12.62 -0.13
CA GLY A 491 -4.54 -13.22 -0.89
C GLY A 491 -4.09 -14.60 -0.43
N ASN A 492 -4.84 -15.25 0.47
CA ASN A 492 -4.61 -16.61 0.97
C ASN A 492 -5.76 -17.57 0.55
N GLY A 493 -6.44 -17.25 -0.56
CA GLY A 493 -7.61 -17.96 -1.04
C GLY A 493 -8.94 -17.42 -0.51
N ALA A 494 -10.01 -17.74 -1.22
CA ALA A 494 -11.37 -17.30 -0.91
C ALA A 494 -11.87 -17.85 0.44
N SER A 495 -11.58 -19.12 0.74
CA SER A 495 -11.97 -19.77 1.98
C SER A 495 -11.36 -19.09 3.21
N HIS A 496 -10.07 -18.73 3.13
CA HIS A 496 -9.38 -18.01 4.21
C HIS A 496 -9.98 -16.61 4.45
N TYR A 497 -10.30 -15.89 3.37
CA TYR A 497 -10.93 -14.58 3.44
C TYR A 497 -12.35 -14.66 4.04
N ILE A 498 -13.20 -15.55 3.51
CA ILE A 498 -14.60 -15.69 3.95
C ILE A 498 -14.69 -16.21 5.39
N ALA A 499 -13.72 -17.02 5.83
CA ALA A 499 -13.65 -17.51 7.21
C ALA A 499 -13.57 -16.40 8.27
N GLY A 500 -13.26 -15.16 7.89
CA GLY A 500 -13.28 -13.98 8.77
C GLY A 500 -14.64 -13.33 8.93
N ASN A 501 -15.63 -13.68 8.10
CA ASN A 501 -16.96 -13.05 8.14
C ASN A 501 -17.66 -13.34 9.48
N THR A 502 -18.12 -12.28 10.15
CA THR A 502 -18.77 -12.33 11.46
C THR A 502 -17.94 -13.02 12.55
N GLU A 503 -16.61 -12.98 12.41
CA GLU A 503 -15.67 -13.61 13.35
C GLU A 503 -14.78 -12.60 14.11
N TRP A 504 -15.07 -11.31 14.01
CA TRP A 504 -14.41 -10.30 14.83
C TRP A 504 -14.62 -10.59 16.32
N GLY A 505 -13.53 -10.61 17.12
CA GLY A 505 -13.55 -10.95 18.53
C GLY A 505 -13.83 -12.43 18.85
N LYS A 506 -13.98 -13.28 17.83
CA LYS A 506 -14.22 -14.73 17.93
C LYS A 506 -13.05 -15.51 17.35
N LYS A 507 -13.25 -16.27 16.25
CA LYS A 507 -12.20 -17.10 15.64
C LYS A 507 -11.02 -16.30 15.12
N MET A 508 -11.22 -15.07 14.64
CA MET A 508 -10.12 -14.18 14.28
C MET A 508 -9.22 -13.88 15.49
N GLN A 509 -9.78 -13.79 16.70
CA GLN A 509 -9.02 -13.66 17.95
C GLN A 509 -8.39 -14.98 18.38
N ASP A 510 -9.08 -16.12 18.13
CA ASP A 510 -8.53 -17.45 18.37
C ASP A 510 -7.26 -17.70 17.54
N ASP A 511 -7.21 -17.27 16.27
CA ASP A 511 -6.01 -17.35 15.43
C ASP A 511 -4.82 -16.65 16.09
N LEU A 512 -5.04 -15.48 16.70
CA LEU A 512 -3.98 -14.73 17.37
C LEU A 512 -3.49 -15.46 18.64
N THR A 513 -4.42 -15.97 19.47
CA THR A 513 -4.05 -16.72 20.67
C THR A 513 -3.34 -18.03 20.36
N ASP A 514 -3.70 -18.68 19.25
CA ASP A 514 -3.03 -19.89 18.78
C ASP A 514 -1.62 -19.59 18.25
N GLY A 515 -1.43 -18.42 17.61
CA GLY A 515 -0.11 -17.90 17.24
C GLY A 515 0.79 -17.65 18.45
N VAL A 516 0.23 -17.14 19.56
CA VAL A 516 0.95 -16.99 20.84
C VAL A 516 1.37 -18.35 21.39
N LYS A 517 0.45 -19.33 21.46
CA LYS A 517 0.77 -20.69 21.92
C LYS A 517 1.86 -21.32 21.06
N TRP A 518 1.74 -21.21 19.74
CA TRP A 518 2.76 -21.69 18.83
C TRP A 518 4.14 -21.06 19.10
N ALA A 519 4.17 -19.75 19.36
CA ALA A 519 5.43 -19.06 19.66
C ALA A 519 6.06 -19.53 20.98
N ILE A 520 5.24 -19.80 22.01
CA ILE A 520 5.69 -20.35 23.31
C ILE A 520 6.24 -21.77 23.12
N GLU A 521 5.50 -22.65 22.43
CA GLU A 521 5.88 -24.04 22.17
C GLU A 521 7.20 -24.16 21.38
N ASN A 522 7.48 -23.18 20.51
CA ASN A 522 8.71 -23.11 19.73
C ASN A 522 9.84 -22.32 20.41
N GLY A 523 9.64 -21.82 21.63
CA GLY A 523 10.66 -21.12 22.40
C GLY A 523 10.94 -19.69 21.92
N TYR A 524 10.03 -19.08 21.18
CA TYR A 524 10.12 -17.68 20.73
C TYR A 524 9.53 -16.70 21.74
N ALA A 525 8.72 -17.19 22.67
CA ALA A 525 8.06 -16.40 23.71
C ALA A 525 8.12 -17.13 25.07
N ASP A 526 8.34 -16.40 26.16
CA ASP A 526 8.08 -16.88 27.49
C ASP A 526 6.60 -16.58 27.82
N GLU A 527 5.89 -17.56 28.42
CA GLU A 527 4.44 -17.50 28.68
C GLU A 527 4.02 -16.24 29.47
N ASP A 528 4.87 -15.81 30.42
CA ASP A 528 4.64 -14.64 31.27
C ASP A 528 5.17 -13.32 30.64
N ARG A 529 5.61 -13.33 29.37
CA ARG A 529 6.27 -12.21 28.67
C ARG A 529 5.67 -11.92 27.30
N VAL A 530 4.35 -12.01 27.18
CA VAL A 530 3.61 -11.81 25.93
C VAL A 530 2.75 -10.56 26.02
N CYS A 531 2.86 -9.66 25.04
CA CYS A 531 1.91 -8.57 24.82
C CYS A 531 1.26 -8.66 23.43
N ILE A 532 0.19 -7.91 23.23
CA ILE A 532 -0.46 -7.74 21.94
C ILE A 532 -0.40 -6.27 21.56
N ALA A 533 -0.06 -5.96 20.30
CA ALA A 533 0.02 -4.59 19.80
C ALA A 533 -0.48 -4.49 18.35
N GLY A 534 -1.34 -3.54 18.07
CA GLY A 534 -1.83 -3.35 16.71
C GLY A 534 -2.50 -2.00 16.51
N ALA A 535 -2.73 -1.67 15.22
CA ALA A 535 -3.33 -0.43 14.79
C ALA A 535 -4.63 -0.67 14.01
N SER A 536 -5.60 0.24 14.12
CA SER A 536 -6.87 0.16 13.41
C SER A 536 -7.63 -1.13 13.77
N TYR A 537 -7.92 -2.03 12.82
CA TYR A 537 -8.40 -3.37 13.17
C TYR A 537 -7.45 -4.09 14.14
N GLY A 538 -6.12 -3.98 13.96
CA GLY A 538 -5.15 -4.55 14.89
C GLY A 538 -5.26 -3.97 16.32
N GLY A 539 -5.67 -2.70 16.45
CA GLY A 539 -6.02 -2.08 17.70
C GLY A 539 -7.30 -2.65 18.31
N TYR A 540 -8.33 -2.93 17.49
CA TYR A 540 -9.50 -3.69 17.90
C TYR A 540 -9.10 -5.08 18.41
N ALA A 541 -8.27 -5.81 17.64
CA ALA A 541 -7.80 -7.14 18.03
C ALA A 541 -6.98 -7.12 19.33
N THR A 542 -6.22 -6.05 19.56
CA THR A 542 -5.55 -5.81 20.86
C THR A 542 -6.58 -5.72 21.99
N MET A 543 -7.61 -4.90 21.81
CA MET A 543 -8.67 -4.75 22.81
C MET A 543 -9.44 -6.05 23.01
N ALA A 544 -9.81 -6.75 21.91
CA ALA A 544 -10.48 -8.03 21.94
C ALA A 544 -9.66 -9.10 22.73
N GLY A 545 -8.34 -9.13 22.50
CA GLY A 545 -7.41 -9.98 23.25
C GLY A 545 -7.48 -9.70 24.75
N LEU A 546 -7.44 -8.44 25.16
CA LEU A 546 -7.45 -8.06 26.58
C LEU A 546 -8.79 -8.30 27.27
N VAL A 547 -9.92 -8.28 26.53
CA VAL A 547 -11.25 -8.47 27.13
C VAL A 547 -11.78 -9.90 27.02
N PHE A 548 -11.45 -10.64 25.94
CA PHE A 548 -11.98 -11.98 25.70
C PHE A 548 -11.00 -13.10 26.09
N THR A 549 -9.70 -12.80 26.13
CA THR A 549 -8.63 -13.72 26.55
C THR A 549 -7.66 -13.05 27.53
N PRO A 550 -8.18 -12.49 28.64
CA PRO A 550 -7.41 -11.61 29.55
C PRO A 550 -6.20 -12.26 30.21
N ASP A 551 -6.15 -13.59 30.29
CA ASP A 551 -5.06 -14.34 30.94
C ASP A 551 -3.87 -14.58 29.99
N VAL A 552 -4.00 -14.29 28.69
CA VAL A 552 -2.95 -14.55 27.68
C VAL A 552 -1.90 -13.44 27.66
N TYR A 553 -2.31 -12.20 27.89
CA TYR A 553 -1.48 -11.04 27.63
C TYR A 553 -1.06 -10.30 28.91
N ARG A 554 0.23 -10.02 29.03
CA ARG A 554 0.79 -9.21 30.10
C ARG A 554 0.56 -7.72 29.90
N CYS A 555 0.44 -7.26 28.63
CA CYS A 555 0.11 -5.88 28.30
C CYS A 555 -0.49 -5.77 26.88
N GLY A 556 -1.09 -4.61 26.56
CA GLY A 556 -1.59 -4.29 25.24
C GLY A 556 -1.21 -2.88 24.78
N ILE A 557 -1.02 -2.70 23.47
CA ILE A 557 -0.87 -1.39 22.81
C ILE A 557 -1.95 -1.26 21.75
N ASN A 558 -2.98 -0.48 22.09
CA ASN A 558 -4.07 -0.13 21.16
C ASN A 558 -3.73 1.19 20.47
N ALA A 559 -3.37 1.14 19.20
CA ALA A 559 -3.15 2.32 18.39
C ALA A 559 -4.33 2.53 17.43
N ILE A 560 -5.00 3.70 17.56
CA ILE A 560 -6.10 4.10 16.65
C ILE A 560 -7.12 2.97 16.40
N GLY A 561 -7.44 2.21 17.46
CA GLY A 561 -8.23 0.98 17.34
C GLY A 561 -9.72 1.19 17.56
N VAL A 562 -10.52 0.42 16.85
CA VAL A 562 -11.98 0.35 17.04
C VAL A 562 -12.29 -0.26 18.40
N THR A 563 -13.24 0.31 19.13
CA THR A 563 -13.67 -0.18 20.46
C THR A 563 -15.15 -0.51 20.52
N ASP A 564 -15.93 0.04 19.60
CA ASP A 564 -17.37 -0.13 19.47
C ASP A 564 -17.75 -0.41 18.03
N MET A 565 -18.37 -1.58 17.76
CA MET A 565 -18.72 -2.03 16.42
C MET A 565 -19.95 -1.30 15.86
N GLU A 566 -20.92 -0.97 16.67
CA GLU A 566 -22.09 -0.23 16.24
C GLU A 566 -21.71 1.18 15.81
N GLN A 567 -20.83 1.82 16.58
CA GLN A 567 -20.33 3.14 16.29
C GLN A 567 -19.48 3.14 15.01
N LEU A 568 -18.63 2.10 14.79
CA LEU A 568 -17.88 1.93 13.55
C LEU A 568 -18.82 1.90 12.32
N LEU A 569 -19.92 1.14 12.39
CA LEU A 569 -20.88 1.09 11.28
C LEU A 569 -21.53 2.44 11.03
N ASN A 570 -21.91 3.18 12.10
CA ASN A 570 -22.47 4.51 11.98
C ASN A 570 -21.52 5.48 11.28
N ASP A 571 -20.23 5.45 11.64
CA ASP A 571 -19.20 6.27 11.00
C ASP A 571 -18.99 5.89 9.54
N TYR A 572 -18.95 4.60 9.27
CA TYR A 572 -18.80 4.09 7.92
C TYR A 572 -19.99 4.52 7.05
N THR A 573 -21.22 4.32 7.50
CA THR A 573 -22.43 4.72 6.78
C THR A 573 -22.49 6.24 6.52
N ARG A 574 -22.09 7.05 7.50
CA ARG A 574 -22.01 8.51 7.34
C ARG A 574 -21.01 8.92 6.26
N ARG A 575 -19.87 8.23 6.17
CA ARG A 575 -18.82 8.48 5.17
C ARG A 575 -19.19 7.92 3.79
N SER A 576 -19.77 6.74 3.73
CA SER A 576 -20.15 6.08 2.48
C SER A 576 -21.29 6.79 1.76
N SER A 577 -22.14 7.57 2.45
CA SER A 577 -23.12 8.43 1.80
C SER A 577 -22.50 9.42 0.80
N ILE A 578 -21.18 9.65 0.90
CA ILE A 578 -20.36 10.46 -0.01
C ILE A 578 -19.69 9.60 -1.09
N LEU A 579 -19.43 8.31 -0.83
CA LEU A 579 -18.61 7.42 -1.67
C LEU A 579 -19.34 6.18 -2.24
N SER A 580 -20.52 5.92 -1.86
CA SER A 580 -21.71 5.26 -2.49
C SER A 580 -21.76 3.78 -2.84
N SER A 581 -20.74 2.97 -2.98
CA SER A 581 -20.94 1.53 -3.34
C SER A 581 -20.59 0.53 -2.24
N TRP A 582 -20.07 0.98 -1.14
CA TRP A 582 -19.38 0.17 -0.15
C TRP A 582 -20.24 -0.21 1.07
N ASP A 583 -21.55 0.01 0.99
CA ASP A 583 -22.44 -0.16 2.13
C ASP A 583 -22.78 -1.61 2.47
N GLU A 584 -22.63 -2.54 1.53
CA GLU A 584 -23.05 -3.95 1.68
C GLU A 584 -21.90 -4.89 2.08
N GLU A 585 -20.67 -4.63 1.61
CA GLU A 585 -19.49 -5.44 1.95
C GLU A 585 -19.25 -5.50 3.47
N PRO A 586 -19.28 -4.37 4.22
CA PRO A 586 -19.14 -4.42 5.67
C PRO A 586 -20.21 -5.25 6.38
N LEU A 587 -21.41 -5.34 5.82
CA LEU A 587 -22.47 -6.17 6.40
C LEU A 587 -22.16 -7.67 6.30
N LEU A 588 -21.37 -8.10 5.32
CA LEU A 588 -20.88 -9.48 5.23
C LEU A 588 -19.81 -9.75 6.28
N GLU A 589 -18.91 -8.81 6.46
CA GLU A 589 -17.77 -8.92 7.36
C GLU A 589 -18.16 -8.73 8.85
N TRP A 590 -18.89 -7.65 9.14
CA TRP A 590 -19.21 -7.25 10.52
C TRP A 590 -20.58 -7.75 11.02
N GLY A 591 -21.34 -8.44 10.16
CA GLY A 591 -22.73 -8.78 10.41
C GLY A 591 -23.69 -7.62 10.12
N ASN A 592 -24.92 -7.98 9.79
CA ASN A 592 -25.96 -6.99 9.44
C ASN A 592 -26.55 -6.33 10.69
N MET A 593 -25.91 -5.30 11.21
CA MET A 593 -26.37 -4.55 12.40
C MET A 593 -27.69 -3.80 12.24
N ARG A 594 -28.31 -3.84 11.02
CA ARG A 594 -29.67 -3.37 10.80
C ARG A 594 -30.71 -4.37 11.35
N THR A 595 -30.30 -5.61 11.62
CA THR A 595 -31.10 -6.67 12.24
C THR A 595 -30.86 -6.75 13.75
N GLU A 596 -31.77 -7.42 14.48
CA GLU A 596 -31.59 -7.66 15.93
C GLU A 596 -30.38 -8.56 16.21
N GLU A 597 -30.21 -9.60 15.40
CA GLU A 597 -29.08 -10.53 15.48
C GLU A 597 -27.74 -9.82 15.27
N GLY A 598 -27.63 -8.96 14.23
CA GLY A 598 -26.43 -8.20 13.98
C GLY A 598 -26.10 -7.20 15.07
N ARG A 599 -27.09 -6.54 15.68
CA ARG A 599 -26.87 -5.67 16.85
C ARG A 599 -26.39 -6.47 18.07
N ALA A 600 -27.00 -7.63 18.32
CA ALA A 600 -26.53 -8.50 19.41
C ALA A 600 -25.09 -8.98 19.19
N TYR A 601 -24.71 -9.27 17.95
CA TYR A 601 -23.34 -9.58 17.58
C TYR A 601 -22.40 -8.39 17.88
N ALA A 602 -22.76 -7.18 17.44
CA ALA A 602 -21.96 -5.97 17.67
C ALA A 602 -21.80 -5.70 19.19
N GLU A 603 -22.86 -5.86 19.98
CA GLU A 603 -22.82 -5.69 21.44
C GLU A 603 -21.85 -6.70 22.09
N GLN A 604 -21.89 -7.96 21.67
CA GLN A 604 -21.03 -9.02 22.19
C GLN A 604 -19.57 -8.84 21.80
N THR A 605 -19.28 -8.30 20.63
CA THR A 605 -17.92 -8.21 20.08
C THR A 605 -17.31 -6.81 20.19
N SER A 606 -18.03 -5.83 20.74
CA SER A 606 -17.49 -4.49 21.05
C SER A 606 -16.67 -4.54 22.35
N PRO A 607 -15.34 -4.39 22.30
CA PRO A 607 -14.49 -4.45 23.49
C PRO A 607 -14.86 -3.43 24.57
N LEU A 608 -15.42 -2.30 24.19
CA LEU A 608 -15.88 -1.24 25.10
C LEU A 608 -16.90 -1.77 26.12
N ASN A 609 -17.74 -2.73 25.73
CA ASN A 609 -18.77 -3.33 26.60
C ASN A 609 -18.20 -4.31 27.62
N HIS A 610 -16.93 -4.74 27.45
CA HIS A 610 -16.29 -5.78 28.26
C HIS A 610 -15.05 -5.31 29.02
N VAL A 611 -14.90 -4.00 29.21
CA VAL A 611 -13.76 -3.38 29.91
C VAL A 611 -13.51 -3.97 31.30
N ASP A 612 -14.55 -4.47 31.96
CA ASP A 612 -14.43 -5.13 33.28
C ASP A 612 -13.47 -6.34 33.25
N ASN A 613 -13.34 -7.03 32.13
CA ASN A 613 -12.50 -8.20 31.96
C ASN A 613 -11.01 -7.88 31.87
N ILE A 614 -10.63 -6.63 31.54
CA ILE A 614 -9.23 -6.25 31.36
C ILE A 614 -8.45 -6.43 32.66
N GLN A 615 -7.39 -7.21 32.64
CA GLN A 615 -6.46 -7.42 33.74
C GLN A 615 -5.11 -6.74 33.49
N ALA A 616 -4.67 -6.74 32.25
CA ALA A 616 -3.37 -6.23 31.83
C ALA A 616 -3.35 -4.71 31.66
N PRO A 617 -2.20 -4.04 31.87
CA PRO A 617 -2.00 -2.64 31.50
C PRO A 617 -2.19 -2.40 30.00
N LEU A 618 -2.78 -1.25 29.67
CA LEU A 618 -3.09 -0.85 28.30
C LEU A 618 -2.46 0.49 27.96
N LEU A 619 -1.77 0.58 26.81
CA LEU A 619 -1.37 1.85 26.19
C LEU A 619 -2.33 2.18 25.04
N ILE A 620 -2.83 3.41 25.02
CA ILE A 620 -3.74 3.92 23.99
C ILE A 620 -3.04 5.05 23.24
N LEU A 621 -2.94 4.92 21.90
CA LEU A 621 -2.37 5.93 21.01
C LEU A 621 -3.46 6.38 20.02
N GLN A 622 -3.71 7.69 19.91
CA GLN A 622 -4.79 8.22 19.08
C GLN A 622 -4.41 9.53 18.39
N GLY A 623 -4.69 9.64 17.09
CA GLY A 623 -4.70 10.91 16.37
C GLY A 623 -6.04 11.63 16.55
N SER A 624 -6.02 12.89 16.99
CA SER A 624 -7.28 13.63 17.26
C SER A 624 -8.07 14.00 15.99
N ASN A 625 -7.41 13.96 14.83
CA ASN A 625 -8.03 14.22 13.52
C ASN A 625 -8.15 12.95 12.68
N ASP A 626 -8.22 11.78 13.32
CA ASP A 626 -8.37 10.51 12.61
C ASP A 626 -9.73 10.45 11.89
N PRO A 627 -9.74 10.38 10.54
CA PRO A 627 -10.98 10.34 9.79
C PRO A 627 -11.53 8.92 9.61
N ILE A 628 -10.84 7.88 10.08
CA ILE A 628 -11.18 6.47 9.88
C ILE A 628 -11.69 5.85 11.19
N VAL A 629 -10.92 5.96 12.27
CA VAL A 629 -11.35 5.61 13.61
C VAL A 629 -11.34 6.88 14.44
N GLU A 630 -12.51 7.50 14.56
CA GLU A 630 -12.64 8.81 15.21
C GLU A 630 -12.21 8.77 16.67
N ALA A 631 -11.71 9.89 17.19
CA ALA A 631 -11.06 9.97 18.50
C ALA A 631 -11.95 9.52 19.66
N TYR A 632 -13.28 9.63 19.52
CA TYR A 632 -14.21 9.20 20.58
C TYR A 632 -14.14 7.69 20.90
N HIS A 633 -13.67 6.82 19.97
CA HIS A 633 -13.40 5.42 20.28
C HIS A 633 -12.38 5.29 21.43
N ALA A 634 -11.31 6.08 21.40
CA ALA A 634 -10.33 6.14 22.48
C ALA A 634 -10.85 6.90 23.70
N GLU A 635 -11.60 8.00 23.51
CA GLU A 635 -12.15 8.82 24.62
C GLU A 635 -13.15 8.04 25.46
N ASP A 636 -14.10 7.34 24.85
CA ASP A 636 -15.09 6.52 25.55
C ASP A 636 -14.41 5.30 26.23
N LEU A 637 -13.42 4.68 25.60
CA LEU A 637 -12.63 3.63 26.23
C LEU A 637 -11.93 4.15 27.50
N ILE A 638 -11.27 5.30 27.43
CA ILE A 638 -10.58 5.92 28.58
C ILE A 638 -11.55 6.22 29.72
N LYS A 639 -12.74 6.73 29.38
CA LYS A 639 -13.79 7.00 30.37
C LYS A 639 -14.22 5.74 31.10
N GLU A 640 -14.41 4.62 30.37
CA GLU A 640 -14.77 3.33 30.99
C GLU A 640 -13.62 2.72 31.79
N LEU A 641 -12.38 2.75 31.29
CA LEU A 641 -11.20 2.31 32.02
C LEU A 641 -11.05 3.04 33.35
N LYS A 642 -11.20 4.36 33.33
CA LYS A 642 -11.17 5.21 34.51
C LYS A 642 -12.29 4.86 35.49
N ARG A 643 -13.53 4.69 35.00
CA ARG A 643 -14.69 4.31 35.79
C ARG A 643 -14.51 2.97 36.51
N LYS A 644 -13.80 2.02 35.84
CA LYS A 644 -13.56 0.67 36.29
C LYS A 644 -12.23 0.50 37.05
N GLY A 645 -11.45 1.57 37.23
CA GLY A 645 -10.17 1.56 37.93
C GLY A 645 -9.09 0.71 37.23
N LYS A 646 -9.14 0.58 35.91
CA LYS A 646 -8.17 -0.21 35.13
C LYS A 646 -6.87 0.56 34.93
N THR A 647 -5.75 -0.15 34.77
CA THR A 647 -4.43 0.43 34.55
C THR A 647 -4.28 0.77 33.06
N TYR A 648 -4.07 2.03 32.73
CA TYR A 648 -3.82 2.47 31.36
C TYR A 648 -2.90 3.70 31.31
N GLU A 649 -2.27 3.88 30.16
CA GLU A 649 -1.59 5.10 29.73
C GLU A 649 -2.18 5.52 28.38
N ALA A 650 -2.25 6.82 28.08
CA ALA A 650 -2.84 7.30 26.83
C ALA A 650 -2.10 8.50 26.30
N MET A 651 -1.99 8.59 24.97
CA MET A 651 -1.42 9.73 24.26
C MET A 651 -2.28 10.10 23.06
N PHE A 652 -2.67 11.38 22.99
CA PHE A 652 -3.37 11.97 21.84
C PHE A 652 -2.46 12.95 21.12
N GLN A 653 -2.39 12.82 19.80
CA GLN A 653 -1.70 13.75 18.92
C GLN A 653 -2.69 14.69 18.22
N THR A 654 -2.62 15.97 18.53
CA THR A 654 -3.68 16.96 18.21
C THR A 654 -3.94 17.17 16.72
N TYR A 655 -2.94 17.00 15.87
CA TYR A 655 -3.05 17.26 14.42
C TYR A 655 -2.91 16.01 13.57
N GLU A 656 -2.68 14.85 14.18
CA GLU A 656 -2.45 13.61 13.47
C GLU A 656 -3.77 12.91 13.11
N GLY A 657 -3.74 12.18 11.99
CA GLY A 657 -4.83 11.37 11.50
C GLY A 657 -4.67 9.88 11.85
N HIS A 658 -5.01 9.02 10.87
CA HIS A 658 -4.96 7.55 11.02
C HIS A 658 -3.53 7.03 10.82
N CYS A 659 -2.66 7.21 11.81
CA CYS A 659 -1.25 6.85 11.73
C CYS A 659 -0.64 6.46 13.09
N VAL A 660 0.48 5.72 13.05
CA VAL A 660 1.29 5.33 14.23
C VAL A 660 2.77 5.68 14.03
N THR A 661 3.43 5.15 12.99
CA THR A 661 4.87 5.34 12.73
C THR A 661 5.16 6.24 11.52
N TYR A 662 4.15 6.57 10.74
CA TYR A 662 4.24 7.48 9.58
C TYR A 662 3.38 8.72 9.77
N CYS A 663 3.25 9.17 11.00
CA CYS A 663 2.74 10.48 11.39
C CYS A 663 3.77 11.58 11.07
N GLY A 664 3.52 12.81 11.49
CA GLY A 664 4.58 13.79 11.55
C GLY A 664 5.77 13.28 12.41
N GLU A 665 7.01 13.62 12.06
CA GLU A 665 8.20 13.05 12.73
C GLU A 665 8.16 13.21 14.25
N LYS A 666 7.73 14.39 14.74
CA LYS A 666 7.59 14.67 16.17
C LYS A 666 6.56 13.73 16.81
N ALA A 667 5.39 13.55 16.20
CA ALA A 667 4.34 12.67 16.70
C ALA A 667 4.79 11.20 16.71
N SER A 668 5.47 10.77 15.65
CA SER A 668 6.08 9.45 15.57
C SER A 668 7.10 9.22 16.70
N LEU A 669 7.96 10.20 16.96
CA LEU A 669 8.94 10.14 18.07
C LEU A 669 8.25 10.00 19.44
N GLU A 670 7.24 10.81 19.70
CA GLU A 670 6.51 10.78 20.96
C GLU A 670 5.74 9.44 21.14
N TYR A 671 5.15 8.90 20.05
CA TYR A 671 4.50 7.59 20.08
C TYR A 671 5.48 6.45 20.33
N LEU A 672 6.66 6.47 19.74
CA LEU A 672 7.68 5.44 19.99
C LEU A 672 8.28 5.56 21.39
N ASP A 673 8.52 6.76 21.89
CA ASP A 673 9.08 7.01 23.23
C ASP A 673 8.16 6.50 24.35
N ILE A 674 6.84 6.79 24.27
CA ILE A 674 5.88 6.29 25.27
C ILE A 674 5.77 4.76 25.20
N GLN A 675 5.82 4.16 24.00
CA GLN A 675 5.80 2.71 23.84
C GLN A 675 7.03 2.04 24.47
N GLU A 676 8.23 2.60 24.25
CA GLU A 676 9.47 2.09 24.85
C GLU A 676 9.38 2.08 26.39
N LYS A 677 8.93 3.20 26.99
CA LYS A 677 8.73 3.32 28.44
C LYS A 677 7.67 2.37 28.98
N PHE A 678 6.56 2.23 28.27
CA PHE A 678 5.46 1.33 28.64
C PHE A 678 5.91 -0.14 28.62
N LEU A 679 6.59 -0.57 27.55
CA LEU A 679 7.09 -1.94 27.42
C LEU A 679 8.21 -2.25 28.43
N ALA A 680 9.11 -1.32 28.68
CA ALA A 680 10.12 -1.46 29.73
C ALA A 680 9.48 -1.68 31.10
N LYS A 681 8.39 -0.96 31.39
CA LYS A 681 7.68 -1.03 32.68
C LYS A 681 6.86 -2.30 32.84
N TYR A 682 6.14 -2.74 31.82
CA TYR A 682 5.10 -3.76 31.94
C TYR A 682 5.43 -5.10 31.29
N LEU A 683 6.29 -5.14 30.29
CA LEU A 683 6.71 -6.37 29.63
C LEU A 683 8.06 -6.87 30.15
N MET A 684 9.04 -5.95 30.30
CA MET A 684 10.44 -6.32 30.56
C MET A 684 10.81 -6.39 32.04
N ASN A 685 9.99 -5.80 32.91
CA ASN A 685 10.20 -5.85 34.40
C ASN A 685 9.51 -7.02 35.08
#